data_e2571155cdece63fede783e404f31515
#
_entry.id   e2571155cdece63fede783e404f31515
#
_cell.length_a   1.000
_cell.length_b   1.000
_cell.length_c   1.000
_cell.angle_alpha   90.00
_cell.angle_beta   90.00
_cell.angle_gamma   90.00
#
_symmetry.space_group_name_H-M   'P 1'
#
loop_
_entity.id
_entity.type
_entity.pdbx_description
1 polymer ?
#
loop_
_entity_poly.entity_id
_entity_poly.type
_entity_poly.pdbx_seq_one_letter_code
_entity_poly.pdbx_strand_id
1 'polypeptide(L)'
;MGIALSSKRVDYEISVKTGDVKSAGTDSNVYVALVDEIGAKSRRLLLDCRWRNDFEKGSLDVFQIRNVPNLSNIERIEIWRDNKGIGDDWFVEYVQVKKMRSLKDGLRVASEVNLTNDYKEKRDLTDIAPFPCNRWIKSNRRYQLIKYDSLLPQLDDRAEQRRIELEEKRASYELDEKVPGFPKQVRSCPKEESFSNDYKWDIVGRKFKLLAQVRLLKITTDDNWDDLEDLLEIYKGYFEIPQGYYNWKSDKSFGIQRLGGCNPTVFRRCNEIPPNFAVTSEMVEPFLDNFKLEEAMLLNQIYIVDHSVLHGLECKEGRTVCAPLALFHAKRDGEFLPIAIQLFQEAADDNPVFLPSDPPFTWMLAKMYFNNADCSIHQACTHLGFTHLIVETISIAAHRELSPSHPVFQLLAPHFLYLIAINSLAVAKLLAPGGWIDITMTMGACGLFEIVRRKWKHYRLDREGWLPADLKARGVDSKEDLPFYPYRDDGLLLHEAIQEYVTDVLEDIYDTPEKLRDDYEVQAWAKCLSDDVDGAAINGVFGGGKFEVLQDLIKTVTSIIFLSSVGHASANFAQYDEYAFPPNYPAMLSGKAPTNKDEVTELDIVKQLPNRETTLSIMVVTKILSDRGTNGLGDFEVQYQYRPKAVAAVEKFCSRLKEISQEIKDRNKVRPVAYPYLDPEEVPNAISI
;
A
#
# COMPACT_ATOMS: atom_id res chain seq x y z
N MET A 1 -9.10 -41.95 -32.71
CA MET A 1 -10.48 -42.42 -32.38
C MET A 1 -11.34 -41.18 -32.19
N GLY A 2 -12.35 -40.97 -33.09
CA GLY A 2 -13.27 -39.85 -32.90
C GLY A 2 -14.22 -40.14 -31.75
N ILE A 3 -14.15 -39.30 -30.73
CA ILE A 3 -15.09 -39.33 -29.60
C ILE A 3 -16.46 -38.92 -30.13
N ALA A 4 -17.45 -39.81 -30.07
CA ALA A 4 -18.81 -39.51 -30.50
C ALA A 4 -19.42 -38.44 -29.59
N LEU A 5 -19.63 -37.23 -30.11
CA LEU A 5 -20.36 -36.17 -29.43
C LEU A 5 -21.76 -36.65 -29.08
N SER A 6 -22.22 -36.41 -27.86
CA SER A 6 -23.56 -36.70 -27.39
C SER A 6 -24.62 -36.17 -28.35
N SER A 7 -25.62 -36.98 -28.72
CA SER A 7 -26.73 -36.54 -29.57
C SER A 7 -27.66 -35.54 -28.94
N LYS A 8 -27.60 -35.36 -27.63
CA LYS A 8 -28.34 -34.31 -26.90
C LYS A 8 -27.75 -32.93 -27.13
N ARG A 9 -28.62 -31.97 -27.31
CA ARG A 9 -28.26 -30.54 -27.46
C ARG A 9 -28.80 -29.74 -26.29
N VAL A 10 -28.04 -28.79 -25.83
CA VAL A 10 -28.37 -27.91 -24.71
C VAL A 10 -28.05 -26.44 -25.07
N ASP A 11 -28.60 -25.56 -24.28
CA ASP A 11 -28.29 -24.12 -24.38
C ASP A 11 -27.27 -23.76 -23.31
N TYR A 12 -26.39 -22.82 -23.62
CA TYR A 12 -25.41 -22.24 -22.69
C TYR A 12 -25.62 -20.73 -22.59
N GLU A 13 -25.46 -20.22 -21.39
CA GLU A 13 -25.30 -18.80 -21.13
C GLU A 13 -23.81 -18.52 -20.94
N ILE A 14 -23.28 -17.57 -21.71
CA ILE A 14 -21.89 -17.15 -21.64
C ILE A 14 -21.88 -15.68 -21.24
N SER A 15 -21.31 -15.36 -20.10
CA SER A 15 -21.12 -14.01 -19.61
C SER A 15 -19.67 -13.60 -19.76
N VAL A 16 -19.41 -12.41 -20.30
CA VAL A 16 -18.07 -11.88 -20.52
C VAL A 16 -17.96 -10.51 -19.85
N LYS A 17 -16.99 -10.35 -18.98
CA LYS A 17 -16.65 -9.08 -18.33
C LYS A 17 -15.50 -8.42 -19.05
N THR A 18 -15.75 -7.28 -19.71
CA THR A 18 -14.72 -6.38 -20.22
C THR A 18 -14.20 -5.53 -19.07
N GLY A 19 -12.89 -5.36 -18.96
CA GLY A 19 -12.27 -4.61 -17.87
C GLY A 19 -12.53 -3.10 -17.94
N ASP A 20 -12.43 -2.44 -16.80
CA ASP A 20 -12.57 -0.98 -16.68
C ASP A 20 -11.20 -0.28 -16.75
N VAL A 21 -10.36 -0.64 -17.70
CA VAL A 21 -9.10 0.04 -18.01
C VAL A 21 -9.20 0.86 -19.29
N LYS A 22 -8.28 1.79 -19.52
CA LYS A 22 -8.31 2.68 -20.68
C LYS A 22 -8.25 1.87 -21.98
N SER A 23 -9.21 2.10 -22.88
CA SER A 23 -9.33 1.42 -24.21
C SER A 23 -9.51 -0.10 -24.09
N ALA A 24 -10.20 -0.57 -23.07
CA ALA A 24 -10.44 -2.00 -22.84
C ALA A 24 -11.46 -2.61 -23.79
N GLY A 25 -12.40 -1.83 -24.33
CA GLY A 25 -13.47 -2.32 -25.22
C GLY A 25 -13.00 -2.73 -26.61
N THR A 26 -13.90 -3.43 -27.37
CA THR A 26 -13.64 -3.83 -28.78
C THR A 26 -14.92 -3.87 -29.61
N ASP A 27 -14.83 -3.39 -30.86
CA ASP A 27 -15.88 -3.50 -31.88
C ASP A 27 -15.68 -4.75 -32.78
N SER A 28 -14.73 -5.62 -32.45
CA SER A 28 -14.41 -6.84 -33.23
C SER A 28 -15.45 -7.93 -32.98
N ASN A 29 -15.60 -8.85 -33.93
CA ASN A 29 -16.36 -10.06 -33.67
C ASN A 29 -15.59 -10.96 -32.72
N VAL A 30 -16.23 -11.34 -31.62
CA VAL A 30 -15.66 -12.21 -30.57
C VAL A 30 -16.21 -13.63 -30.71
N TYR A 31 -15.32 -14.59 -30.57
CA TYR A 31 -15.65 -16.01 -30.70
C TYR A 31 -15.16 -16.80 -29.48
N VAL A 32 -15.95 -17.84 -29.10
CA VAL A 32 -15.58 -18.82 -28.08
C VAL A 32 -15.78 -20.22 -28.58
N ALA A 33 -14.94 -21.15 -28.14
CA ALA A 33 -15.17 -22.58 -28.25
C ALA A 33 -15.06 -23.22 -26.86
N LEU A 34 -16.02 -24.07 -26.49
CA LEU A 34 -16.07 -24.77 -25.20
C LEU A 34 -15.41 -26.13 -25.33
N VAL A 35 -14.63 -26.53 -24.33
CA VAL A 35 -13.96 -27.84 -24.25
C VAL A 35 -14.25 -28.46 -22.90
N ASP A 36 -14.69 -29.71 -22.90
CA ASP A 36 -14.98 -30.43 -21.66
C ASP A 36 -13.79 -31.24 -21.12
N GLU A 37 -13.98 -31.88 -19.97
CA GLU A 37 -12.97 -32.65 -19.24
C GLU A 37 -12.41 -33.84 -20.03
N ILE A 38 -13.15 -34.38 -21.04
CA ILE A 38 -12.70 -35.45 -21.91
C ILE A 38 -12.16 -34.97 -23.26
N GLY A 39 -12.05 -33.64 -23.44
CA GLY A 39 -11.52 -33.02 -24.65
C GLY A 39 -12.54 -32.90 -25.80
N ALA A 40 -13.84 -33.17 -25.56
CA ALA A 40 -14.86 -32.89 -26.55
C ALA A 40 -15.06 -31.40 -26.71
N LYS A 41 -15.10 -30.91 -27.96
CA LYS A 41 -15.09 -29.48 -28.29
C LYS A 41 -16.34 -29.04 -29.04
N SER A 42 -16.88 -27.86 -28.67
CA SER A 42 -17.96 -27.24 -29.41
C SER A 42 -17.48 -26.71 -30.76
N ARG A 43 -18.42 -26.41 -31.64
CA ARG A 43 -18.13 -25.52 -32.81
C ARG A 43 -17.74 -24.13 -32.33
N ARG A 44 -17.20 -23.32 -33.23
CA ARG A 44 -17.02 -21.87 -33.02
C ARG A 44 -18.38 -21.22 -32.72
N LEU A 45 -18.45 -20.50 -31.62
CA LEU A 45 -19.63 -19.76 -31.16
C LEU A 45 -19.31 -18.27 -31.31
N LEU A 46 -20.12 -17.53 -32.05
CA LEU A 46 -20.05 -16.07 -32.14
C LEU A 46 -20.80 -15.50 -30.95
N LEU A 47 -20.19 -14.58 -30.21
CA LEU A 47 -20.81 -13.80 -29.18
C LEU A 47 -21.29 -12.48 -29.74
N ASP A 48 -22.57 -12.33 -29.92
CA ASP A 48 -23.19 -11.14 -30.55
C ASP A 48 -24.64 -11.00 -30.06
N CYS A 49 -24.99 -9.84 -29.56
CA CYS A 49 -26.36 -9.45 -29.21
C CYS A 49 -26.91 -8.49 -30.25
N ARG A 50 -27.95 -8.92 -30.96
CA ARG A 50 -28.57 -8.05 -31.98
C ARG A 50 -28.98 -6.69 -31.39
N TRP A 51 -28.60 -5.61 -32.05
CA TRP A 51 -28.96 -4.22 -31.73
C TRP A 51 -28.33 -3.70 -30.44
N ARG A 52 -27.30 -4.34 -29.91
CA ARG A 52 -26.53 -3.85 -28.77
C ARG A 52 -25.06 -3.72 -29.16
N ASN A 53 -24.37 -2.70 -28.65
CA ASN A 53 -22.92 -2.61 -28.70
C ASN A 53 -22.35 -3.44 -27.56
N ASP A 54 -21.77 -4.58 -27.89
CA ASP A 54 -21.21 -5.51 -26.91
C ASP A 54 -19.73 -5.19 -26.65
N PHE A 55 -19.21 -5.65 -25.54
CA PHE A 55 -17.79 -5.55 -25.14
C PHE A 55 -17.28 -4.11 -24.94
N GLU A 56 -18.16 -3.21 -24.54
CA GLU A 56 -17.77 -1.88 -24.11
C GLU A 56 -16.94 -1.92 -22.82
N LYS A 57 -16.11 -0.92 -22.65
CA LYS A 57 -15.30 -0.75 -21.44
C LYS A 57 -16.16 -0.90 -20.16
N GLY A 58 -15.75 -1.79 -19.24
CA GLY A 58 -16.43 -2.05 -17.96
C GLY A 58 -17.75 -2.81 -18.07
N SER A 59 -18.19 -3.22 -19.29
CA SER A 59 -19.44 -3.94 -19.48
C SER A 59 -19.39 -5.39 -19.00
N LEU A 60 -20.55 -5.90 -18.57
CA LEU A 60 -20.82 -7.32 -18.42
C LEU A 60 -21.85 -7.72 -19.47
N ASP A 61 -21.42 -8.48 -20.47
CA ASP A 61 -22.23 -8.90 -21.59
C ASP A 61 -22.64 -10.36 -21.46
N VAL A 62 -23.94 -10.65 -21.65
CA VAL A 62 -24.52 -11.99 -21.46
C VAL A 62 -25.10 -12.49 -22.76
N PHE A 63 -24.64 -13.64 -23.23
CA PHE A 63 -24.99 -14.27 -24.50
C PHE A 63 -25.72 -15.61 -24.29
N GLN A 64 -26.91 -15.75 -24.88
CA GLN A 64 -27.68 -16.99 -24.88
C GLN A 64 -27.34 -17.80 -26.15
N ILE A 65 -26.53 -18.83 -26.02
CA ILE A 65 -26.08 -19.68 -27.14
C ILE A 65 -26.91 -20.96 -27.18
N ARG A 66 -27.70 -21.09 -28.20
CA ARG A 66 -28.65 -22.20 -28.33
C ARG A 66 -28.09 -23.34 -29.21
N ASN A 67 -28.60 -24.55 -28.90
CA ASN A 67 -28.41 -25.73 -29.77
C ASN A 67 -26.91 -26.12 -29.90
N VAL A 68 -26.18 -26.18 -28.80
CA VAL A 68 -24.80 -26.63 -28.71
C VAL A 68 -24.76 -28.11 -28.27
N PRO A 69 -23.79 -28.93 -28.73
CA PRO A 69 -23.62 -30.28 -28.19
C PRO A 69 -23.56 -30.26 -26.66
N ASN A 70 -24.21 -31.25 -26.05
CA ASN A 70 -24.16 -31.37 -24.60
C ASN A 70 -22.79 -31.88 -24.18
N LEU A 71 -21.93 -30.94 -23.76
CA LEU A 71 -20.61 -31.20 -23.18
C LEU A 71 -20.80 -31.58 -21.69
N SER A 72 -19.89 -32.38 -21.16
CA SER A 72 -19.89 -32.73 -19.71
C SER A 72 -19.46 -31.51 -18.87
N ASN A 73 -18.48 -31.60 -18.03
CA ASN A 73 -17.94 -30.44 -17.31
C ASN A 73 -17.05 -29.62 -18.24
N ILE A 74 -17.31 -28.30 -18.36
CA ILE A 74 -16.46 -27.41 -19.14
C ILE A 74 -15.22 -27.09 -18.31
N GLU A 75 -14.06 -27.52 -18.79
CA GLU A 75 -12.77 -27.33 -18.10
C GLU A 75 -11.88 -26.31 -18.82
N ARG A 76 -12.14 -26.03 -20.11
CA ARG A 76 -11.37 -25.08 -20.92
C ARG A 76 -12.27 -24.34 -21.88
N ILE A 77 -11.92 -23.09 -22.16
CA ILE A 77 -12.47 -22.34 -23.29
C ILE A 77 -11.34 -21.81 -24.17
N GLU A 78 -11.59 -21.71 -25.46
CA GLU A 78 -10.75 -20.91 -26.37
C GLU A 78 -11.50 -19.63 -26.70
N ILE A 79 -10.85 -18.47 -26.52
CA ILE A 79 -11.41 -17.15 -26.83
C ILE A 79 -10.52 -16.41 -27.80
N TRP A 80 -11.11 -15.73 -28.77
CA TRP A 80 -10.39 -14.90 -29.77
C TRP A 80 -11.31 -13.89 -30.39
N ARG A 81 -10.71 -12.86 -30.97
CA ARG A 81 -11.41 -11.86 -31.80
C ARG A 81 -10.82 -11.80 -33.22
N ASP A 82 -11.60 -11.26 -34.16
CA ASP A 82 -11.10 -10.94 -35.50
C ASP A 82 -10.49 -9.51 -35.55
N ASN A 83 -10.17 -9.04 -36.75
CA ASN A 83 -9.60 -7.71 -37.01
C ASN A 83 -10.64 -6.69 -37.47
N LYS A 84 -11.92 -6.92 -37.27
CA LYS A 84 -12.96 -5.95 -37.59
C LYS A 84 -13.02 -4.87 -36.54
N GLY A 85 -13.38 -3.66 -36.96
CA GLY A 85 -13.42 -2.49 -36.07
C GLY A 85 -12.11 -1.69 -36.10
N ILE A 86 -12.20 -0.46 -35.60
CA ILE A 86 -11.06 0.42 -35.36
C ILE A 86 -10.75 0.27 -33.89
N GLY A 87 -9.77 -0.53 -33.55
CA GLY A 87 -9.49 -0.65 -32.14
C GLY A 87 -8.27 -1.49 -31.81
N ASP A 88 -7.72 -1.09 -30.70
CA ASP A 88 -6.65 -1.75 -29.97
C ASP A 88 -7.12 -3.09 -29.39
N ASP A 89 -6.20 -3.78 -28.74
CA ASP A 89 -6.46 -5.01 -28.02
C ASP A 89 -7.61 -4.86 -26.99
N TRP A 90 -8.34 -5.94 -26.77
CA TRP A 90 -9.48 -6.02 -25.88
C TRP A 90 -9.09 -6.59 -24.52
N PHE A 91 -9.35 -5.90 -23.41
CA PHE A 91 -9.04 -6.39 -22.08
C PHE A 91 -10.24 -7.14 -21.47
N VAL A 92 -10.05 -8.43 -21.21
CA VAL A 92 -11.06 -9.31 -20.60
C VAL A 92 -10.67 -9.63 -19.17
N GLU A 93 -11.56 -9.36 -18.22
CA GLU A 93 -11.38 -9.78 -16.82
C GLU A 93 -11.68 -11.26 -16.63
N TYR A 94 -12.87 -11.70 -17.04
CA TYR A 94 -13.28 -13.10 -16.97
C TYR A 94 -14.36 -13.47 -17.96
N VAL A 95 -14.51 -14.77 -18.17
CA VAL A 95 -15.64 -15.38 -18.86
C VAL A 95 -16.29 -16.37 -17.92
N GLN A 96 -17.62 -16.42 -17.89
CA GLN A 96 -18.38 -17.43 -17.17
C GLN A 96 -19.25 -18.22 -18.13
N VAL A 97 -19.31 -19.54 -17.93
CA VAL A 97 -20.15 -20.43 -18.74
C VAL A 97 -21.13 -21.15 -17.83
N LYS A 98 -22.43 -20.96 -18.09
CA LYS A 98 -23.52 -21.61 -17.39
C LYS A 98 -24.28 -22.52 -18.35
N LYS A 99 -24.46 -23.79 -17.98
CA LYS A 99 -25.26 -24.75 -18.74
C LYS A 99 -26.73 -24.56 -18.37
N MET A 100 -27.57 -24.26 -19.36
CA MET A 100 -29.00 -24.05 -19.16
C MET A 100 -29.72 -25.38 -19.04
N ARG A 101 -30.53 -25.55 -18.01
CA ARG A 101 -31.34 -26.76 -17.83
C ARG A 101 -32.56 -26.73 -18.77
N SER A 102 -32.88 -27.87 -19.38
CA SER A 102 -34.13 -27.97 -20.14
C SER A 102 -35.33 -27.80 -19.19
N LEU A 103 -36.32 -27.01 -19.58
CA LEU A 103 -37.59 -26.85 -18.81
C LEU A 103 -38.26 -28.21 -18.49
N LYS A 104 -38.02 -29.25 -19.32
CA LYS A 104 -38.53 -30.60 -19.06
C LYS A 104 -37.82 -31.32 -17.89
N ASP A 105 -36.57 -31.03 -17.64
CA ASP A 105 -35.80 -31.62 -16.52
C ASP A 105 -36.10 -30.88 -15.20
N GLY A 106 -36.41 -29.58 -15.25
CA GLY A 106 -36.81 -28.77 -14.10
C GLY A 106 -38.13 -29.18 -13.47
N LEU A 107 -39.09 -29.59 -14.31
CA LEU A 107 -40.40 -30.08 -13.83
C LEU A 107 -40.35 -31.45 -13.13
N ARG A 108 -39.39 -32.32 -13.47
CA ARG A 108 -39.20 -33.62 -12.79
C ARG A 108 -38.57 -33.48 -11.41
N VAL A 109 -37.68 -32.49 -11.23
CA VAL A 109 -36.99 -32.26 -9.94
C VAL A 109 -37.89 -31.48 -8.96
N ALA A 110 -38.75 -30.57 -9.46
CA ALA A 110 -39.67 -29.81 -8.62
C ALA A 110 -40.79 -30.65 -7.98
N SER A 111 -41.07 -31.85 -8.51
CA SER A 111 -42.06 -32.78 -7.93
C SER A 111 -41.51 -33.63 -6.79
N GLU A 112 -40.19 -33.65 -6.56
CA GLU A 112 -39.58 -34.56 -5.57
C GLU A 112 -38.98 -33.87 -4.33
N VAL A 113 -38.84 -32.54 -4.30
CA VAL A 113 -38.19 -31.86 -3.14
C VAL A 113 -38.76 -30.47 -2.86
N ASN A 114 -39.39 -30.28 -1.70
CA ASN A 114 -39.65 -28.98 -1.09
C ASN A 114 -38.33 -28.34 -0.62
N LEU A 115 -37.63 -27.64 -1.51
CA LEU A 115 -36.39 -26.97 -1.18
C LEU A 115 -36.62 -25.49 -0.78
N THR A 116 -36.07 -25.08 0.36
CA THR A 116 -36.03 -23.68 0.81
C THR A 116 -35.24 -22.83 -0.18
N ASN A 117 -35.50 -21.52 -0.24
CA ASN A 117 -34.85 -20.57 -1.18
C ASN A 117 -33.33 -20.63 -1.14
N ASP A 118 -32.72 -20.81 0.03
CA ASP A 118 -31.25 -20.92 0.21
C ASP A 118 -30.62 -22.09 -0.58
N TYR A 119 -31.35 -23.22 -0.71
CA TYR A 119 -30.88 -24.36 -1.49
C TYR A 119 -30.98 -24.17 -3.01
N LYS A 120 -31.89 -23.30 -3.47
CA LYS A 120 -31.99 -22.96 -4.91
C LYS A 120 -30.84 -22.06 -5.35
N GLU A 121 -30.48 -21.05 -4.57
CA GLU A 121 -29.33 -20.18 -4.86
C GLU A 121 -27.99 -20.96 -4.84
N LYS A 122 -27.75 -21.82 -3.86
CA LYS A 122 -26.53 -22.67 -3.81
C LYS A 122 -26.42 -23.64 -4.98
N ARG A 123 -27.54 -24.22 -5.49
CA ARG A 123 -27.52 -25.10 -6.68
C ARG A 123 -27.27 -24.32 -7.98
N ASP A 124 -27.79 -23.12 -8.12
CA ASP A 124 -27.55 -22.29 -9.32
C ASP A 124 -26.08 -21.87 -9.45
N LEU A 125 -25.37 -21.66 -8.33
CA LEU A 125 -23.95 -21.32 -8.31
C LEU A 125 -23.04 -22.49 -8.72
N THR A 126 -23.43 -23.75 -8.47
CA THR A 126 -22.62 -24.94 -8.83
C THR A 126 -22.61 -25.25 -10.34
N ASP A 127 -23.54 -24.71 -11.11
CA ASP A 127 -23.60 -24.90 -12.56
C ASP A 127 -22.80 -23.85 -13.39
N ILE A 128 -22.15 -22.89 -12.70
CA ILE A 128 -21.34 -21.82 -13.34
C ILE A 128 -19.87 -22.22 -13.32
N ALA A 129 -19.23 -22.25 -14.50
CA ALA A 129 -17.78 -22.44 -14.62
C ALA A 129 -17.09 -21.10 -14.91
N PRO A 130 -16.30 -20.56 -13.98
CA PRO A 130 -15.54 -19.33 -14.16
C PRO A 130 -14.21 -19.61 -14.87
N PHE A 131 -13.90 -18.73 -15.84
CA PHE A 131 -12.66 -18.71 -16.60
C PHE A 131 -12.02 -17.32 -16.46
N PRO A 132 -11.26 -17.08 -15.38
CA PRO A 132 -10.52 -15.83 -15.21
C PRO A 132 -9.60 -15.58 -16.41
N CYS A 133 -9.46 -14.32 -16.81
CA CYS A 133 -8.62 -13.95 -17.95
C CYS A 133 -7.57 -12.90 -17.53
N ASN A 134 -8.01 -11.72 -17.12
CA ASN A 134 -7.16 -10.58 -16.73
C ASN A 134 -6.04 -10.32 -17.78
N ARG A 135 -6.41 -10.33 -19.09
CA ARG A 135 -5.48 -10.24 -20.22
C ARG A 135 -6.01 -9.36 -21.34
N TRP A 136 -5.08 -8.80 -22.11
CA TRP A 136 -5.34 -8.20 -23.39
C TRP A 136 -5.47 -9.27 -24.47
N ILE A 137 -6.65 -9.42 -25.06
CA ILE A 137 -6.93 -10.33 -26.18
C ILE A 137 -6.57 -9.62 -27.48
N LYS A 138 -5.41 -10.00 -28.06
CA LYS A 138 -4.90 -9.48 -29.32
C LYS A 138 -5.61 -10.13 -30.50
N SER A 139 -5.73 -9.38 -31.62
CA SER A 139 -6.26 -9.93 -32.85
C SER A 139 -5.41 -11.09 -33.37
N ASN A 140 -6.04 -12.01 -34.11
CA ASN A 140 -5.39 -13.18 -34.74
C ASN A 140 -4.70 -14.17 -33.78
N ARG A 141 -4.90 -14.03 -32.48
CA ARG A 141 -4.39 -14.96 -31.44
C ARG A 141 -5.56 -15.62 -30.75
N ARG A 142 -5.43 -16.93 -30.50
CA ARG A 142 -6.37 -17.68 -29.66
C ARG A 142 -5.78 -17.88 -28.27
N TYR A 143 -6.57 -17.54 -27.25
CA TYR A 143 -6.21 -17.71 -25.86
C TYR A 143 -6.97 -18.89 -25.28
N GLN A 144 -6.26 -19.75 -24.60
CA GLN A 144 -6.84 -20.87 -23.87
C GLN A 144 -6.98 -20.47 -22.40
N LEU A 145 -8.20 -20.43 -21.91
CA LEU A 145 -8.51 -20.21 -20.50
C LEU A 145 -8.99 -21.53 -19.89
N ILE A 146 -8.45 -21.88 -18.74
CA ILE A 146 -8.88 -23.04 -17.98
C ILE A 146 -9.78 -22.62 -16.83
N LYS A 147 -10.58 -23.54 -16.35
CA LYS A 147 -11.45 -23.31 -15.21
C LYS A 147 -10.61 -22.90 -13.99
N TYR A 148 -11.00 -21.80 -13.34
CA TYR A 148 -10.27 -21.13 -12.25
C TYR A 148 -8.92 -20.50 -12.63
N ASP A 149 -8.33 -20.79 -13.75
CA ASP A 149 -7.05 -20.32 -14.31
C ASP A 149 -5.94 -20.03 -13.27
N SER A 150 -5.72 -20.97 -12.35
CA SER A 150 -4.73 -20.88 -11.27
C SER A 150 -3.90 -22.16 -11.24
N LEU A 151 -2.74 -22.15 -11.92
CA LEU A 151 -1.87 -23.34 -12.08
C LEU A 151 -0.38 -22.97 -11.91
N LEU A 152 0.34 -23.93 -11.35
CA LEU A 152 1.81 -23.90 -11.36
C LEU A 152 2.34 -24.12 -12.79
N PRO A 153 3.44 -23.46 -13.19
CA PRO A 153 3.91 -23.50 -14.57
C PRO A 153 4.32 -24.91 -15.03
N GLN A 154 4.87 -25.74 -14.15
CA GLN A 154 5.23 -27.13 -14.46
C GLN A 154 4.01 -28.07 -14.65
N LEU A 155 2.82 -27.64 -14.27
CA LEU A 155 1.57 -28.40 -14.41
C LEU A 155 0.68 -27.88 -15.56
N ASP A 156 1.07 -26.78 -16.20
CA ASP A 156 0.29 -26.13 -17.22
C ASP A 156 0.70 -26.59 -18.62
N ASP A 157 -0.23 -27.20 -19.35
CA ASP A 157 -0.02 -27.65 -20.73
C ASP A 157 0.04 -26.49 -21.75
N ARG A 158 -0.28 -25.24 -21.32
CA ARG A 158 -0.22 -24.00 -22.12
C ARG A 158 1.16 -23.32 -22.05
N ALA A 159 2.25 -24.08 -21.90
CA ALA A 159 3.60 -23.53 -21.69
C ALA A 159 4.01 -22.47 -22.71
N GLU A 160 3.64 -22.64 -23.99
CA GLU A 160 3.94 -21.66 -25.05
C GLU A 160 3.14 -20.37 -24.88
N GLN A 161 1.88 -20.44 -24.48
CA GLN A 161 1.08 -19.24 -24.20
C GLN A 161 1.67 -18.47 -23.03
N ARG A 162 2.04 -19.15 -21.92
CA ARG A 162 2.70 -18.52 -20.74
C ARG A 162 4.00 -17.84 -21.14
N ARG A 163 4.85 -18.53 -21.92
CA ARG A 163 6.16 -18.01 -22.36
C ARG A 163 5.99 -16.69 -23.13
N ILE A 164 5.05 -16.66 -24.11
CA ILE A 164 4.80 -15.45 -24.89
C ILE A 164 4.23 -14.32 -24.01
N GLU A 165 3.32 -14.64 -23.10
CA GLU A 165 2.74 -13.66 -22.16
C GLU A 165 3.82 -13.04 -21.27
N LEU A 166 4.73 -13.83 -20.71
CA LEU A 166 5.85 -13.35 -19.90
C LEU A 166 6.85 -12.51 -20.70
N GLU A 167 7.14 -12.89 -21.96
CA GLU A 167 8.00 -12.08 -22.85
C GLU A 167 7.38 -10.69 -23.12
N GLU A 168 6.07 -10.64 -23.38
CA GLU A 168 5.34 -9.40 -23.56
C GLU A 168 5.32 -8.55 -22.27
N LYS A 169 5.15 -9.18 -21.10
CA LYS A 169 5.20 -8.51 -19.81
C LYS A 169 6.60 -7.96 -19.49
N ARG A 170 7.66 -8.72 -19.73
CA ARG A 170 9.06 -8.24 -19.55
C ARG A 170 9.36 -7.02 -20.42
N ALA A 171 8.82 -6.96 -21.62
CA ALA A 171 8.98 -5.81 -22.51
C ALA A 171 8.17 -4.57 -22.06
N SER A 172 7.04 -4.78 -21.35
CA SER A 172 6.19 -3.69 -20.86
C SER A 172 6.59 -3.17 -19.48
N TYR A 173 7.13 -4.06 -18.64
CA TYR A 173 7.53 -3.77 -17.25
C TYR A 173 9.07 -3.77 -17.12
N GLU A 174 9.73 -2.86 -17.83
CA GLU A 174 11.18 -2.70 -17.72
C GLU A 174 11.57 -1.99 -16.42
N LEU A 175 12.48 -2.60 -15.64
CA LEU A 175 13.08 -1.98 -14.47
C LEU A 175 14.08 -0.90 -14.90
N ASP A 176 13.99 0.28 -14.31
CA ASP A 176 14.82 1.43 -14.63
C ASP A 176 15.28 2.15 -13.36
N GLU A 177 16.58 2.34 -13.21
CA GLU A 177 17.17 3.13 -12.15
C GLU A 177 17.11 4.63 -12.50
N LYS A 178 15.90 5.20 -12.46
CA LYS A 178 15.67 6.63 -12.79
C LYS A 178 16.49 7.58 -11.95
N VAL A 179 16.73 7.22 -10.69
CA VAL A 179 17.56 7.97 -9.75
C VAL A 179 18.61 7.04 -9.17
N PRO A 180 19.91 7.30 -9.37
CA PRO A 180 20.98 6.42 -8.86
C PRO A 180 20.87 6.16 -7.35
N GLY A 181 20.89 4.88 -6.96
CA GLY A 181 20.79 4.44 -5.57
C GLY A 181 19.37 4.44 -5.01
N PHE A 182 18.36 4.50 -5.86
CA PHE A 182 16.95 4.32 -5.51
C PHE A 182 16.47 2.89 -5.78
N PRO A 183 15.32 2.48 -5.20
CA PRO A 183 14.57 1.35 -5.72
C PRO A 183 14.28 1.55 -7.20
N LYS A 184 14.50 0.50 -8.01
CA LYS A 184 14.23 0.58 -9.45
C LYS A 184 12.73 0.76 -9.71
N GLN A 185 12.37 1.59 -10.67
CA GLN A 185 10.99 1.90 -11.04
C GLN A 185 10.70 1.41 -12.46
N VAL A 186 9.42 1.42 -12.86
CA VAL A 186 9.08 1.13 -14.25
C VAL A 186 9.59 2.23 -15.18
N ARG A 187 10.19 1.86 -16.33
CA ARG A 187 10.67 2.84 -17.32
C ARG A 187 9.53 3.73 -17.84
N SER A 188 8.41 3.13 -18.15
CA SER A 188 7.18 3.81 -18.57
C SER A 188 5.96 3.08 -18.03
N CYS A 189 4.93 3.81 -17.61
CA CYS A 189 3.70 3.21 -17.08
C CYS A 189 3.03 2.33 -18.15
N PRO A 190 2.86 1.01 -17.91
CA PRO A 190 2.15 0.12 -18.83
C PRO A 190 0.70 0.53 -19.01
N LYS A 191 0.13 0.21 -20.17
CA LYS A 191 -1.24 0.61 -20.54
C LYS A 191 -2.29 0.07 -19.57
N GLU A 192 -2.10 -1.17 -19.09
CA GLU A 192 -2.98 -1.83 -18.14
C GLU A 192 -2.97 -1.23 -16.72
N GLU A 193 -1.89 -0.53 -16.34
CA GLU A 193 -1.77 0.13 -15.03
C GLU A 193 -2.49 1.48 -14.99
N SER A 194 -3.05 1.95 -16.10
CA SER A 194 -3.72 3.24 -16.14
C SER A 194 -4.99 3.25 -15.27
N PHE A 195 -5.27 4.38 -14.63
CA PHE A 195 -6.49 4.56 -13.83
C PHE A 195 -7.77 4.24 -14.58
N SER A 196 -8.75 3.65 -13.89
CA SER A 196 -10.14 3.62 -14.36
C SER A 196 -10.71 5.04 -14.50
N ASN A 197 -11.78 5.21 -15.27
CA ASN A 197 -12.40 6.53 -15.39
C ASN A 197 -13.02 6.98 -14.08
N ASP A 198 -13.69 6.07 -13.37
CA ASP A 198 -14.36 6.38 -12.11
C ASP A 198 -13.35 6.83 -11.06
N TYR A 199 -12.22 6.14 -10.94
CA TYR A 199 -11.14 6.51 -10.05
C TYR A 199 -10.55 7.89 -10.38
N LYS A 200 -10.33 8.20 -11.68
CA LYS A 200 -9.86 9.52 -12.11
C LYS A 200 -10.83 10.64 -11.74
N TRP A 201 -12.13 10.42 -11.96
CA TRP A 201 -13.14 11.43 -11.65
C TRP A 201 -13.27 11.68 -10.16
N ASP A 202 -13.09 10.66 -9.34
CA ASP A 202 -13.12 10.79 -7.88
C ASP A 202 -11.94 11.62 -7.36
N ILE A 203 -10.69 11.28 -7.74
CA ILE A 203 -9.50 12.07 -7.38
C ILE A 203 -9.59 13.50 -7.92
N VAL A 204 -9.97 13.66 -9.19
CA VAL A 204 -10.08 14.97 -9.83
C VAL A 204 -11.15 15.80 -9.14
N GLY A 205 -12.30 15.21 -8.80
CA GLY A 205 -13.40 15.90 -8.12
C GLY A 205 -13.00 16.41 -6.72
N ARG A 206 -12.32 15.60 -5.92
CA ARG A 206 -11.77 16.00 -4.61
C ARG A 206 -10.76 17.12 -4.76
N LYS A 207 -9.80 16.99 -5.68
CA LYS A 207 -8.77 17.99 -5.95
C LYS A 207 -9.36 19.33 -6.40
N PHE A 208 -10.39 19.33 -7.26
CA PHE A 208 -11.04 20.57 -7.72
C PHE A 208 -11.73 21.32 -6.59
N LYS A 209 -12.43 20.63 -5.68
CA LYS A 209 -13.05 21.25 -4.50
C LYS A 209 -12.02 21.95 -3.63
N LEU A 210 -10.92 21.27 -3.30
CA LEU A 210 -9.86 21.80 -2.46
C LEU A 210 -9.11 22.97 -3.12
N LEU A 211 -8.81 22.89 -4.42
CA LEU A 211 -8.11 23.97 -5.15
C LEU A 211 -9.00 25.22 -5.33
N ALA A 212 -10.30 25.05 -5.55
CA ALA A 212 -11.22 26.20 -5.64
C ALA A 212 -11.25 26.97 -4.32
N GLN A 213 -11.18 26.28 -3.20
CA GLN A 213 -11.16 26.83 -1.86
C GLN A 213 -9.86 27.60 -1.56
N VAL A 214 -8.71 27.01 -1.90
CA VAL A 214 -7.42 27.71 -1.77
C VAL A 214 -7.38 29.01 -2.58
N ARG A 215 -7.98 29.02 -3.78
CA ARG A 215 -8.11 30.24 -4.59
C ARG A 215 -8.96 31.33 -3.91
N LEU A 216 -10.05 30.96 -3.25
CA LEU A 216 -10.88 31.91 -2.50
C LEU A 216 -10.13 32.49 -1.31
N LEU A 217 -9.40 31.68 -0.56
CA LEU A 217 -8.61 32.13 0.59
C LEU A 217 -7.44 33.03 0.18
N LYS A 218 -6.79 32.76 -0.97
CA LYS A 218 -5.70 33.60 -1.51
C LYS A 218 -6.14 35.00 -1.90
N ILE A 219 -7.41 35.21 -2.26
CA ILE A 219 -7.93 36.51 -2.69
C ILE A 219 -8.26 37.44 -1.49
N THR A 220 -8.44 36.89 -0.29
CA THR A 220 -9.04 37.59 0.84
C THR A 220 -8.10 37.90 2.00
N THR A 221 -6.82 37.44 1.97
CA THR A 221 -5.94 37.49 3.14
C THR A 221 -4.50 37.92 2.79
N ASP A 222 -3.83 38.57 3.75
CA ASP A 222 -2.37 38.84 3.69
C ASP A 222 -1.58 37.54 3.74
N ASP A 223 -0.36 37.55 3.20
CA ASP A 223 0.46 36.35 3.01
C ASP A 223 1.21 35.89 4.29
N ASN A 224 1.35 36.78 5.29
CA ASN A 224 2.05 36.51 6.55
C ASN A 224 1.07 36.29 7.71
N TRP A 225 1.58 35.76 8.82
CA TRP A 225 0.89 35.53 10.08
C TRP A 225 1.24 36.64 11.07
N ASP A 226 0.22 37.24 11.71
CA ASP A 226 0.45 38.20 12.78
C ASP A 226 0.62 37.50 14.14
N ASP A 227 -0.13 36.43 14.37
CA ASP A 227 -0.08 35.60 15.58
C ASP A 227 -0.53 34.15 15.30
N LEU A 228 -0.58 33.30 16.33
CA LEU A 228 -1.06 31.90 16.20
C LEU A 228 -2.58 31.78 16.00
N GLU A 229 -3.36 32.79 16.40
CA GLU A 229 -4.81 32.78 16.20
C GLU A 229 -5.17 33.01 14.73
N ASP A 230 -4.35 33.75 14.02
CA ASP A 230 -4.45 33.94 12.57
C ASP A 230 -4.45 32.61 11.79
N LEU A 231 -3.70 31.60 12.28
CA LEU A 231 -3.71 30.26 11.69
C LEU A 231 -5.12 29.63 11.68
N LEU A 232 -6.01 30.01 12.61
CA LEU A 232 -7.36 29.47 12.67
C LEU A 232 -8.26 29.96 11.54
N GLU A 233 -7.92 31.07 10.90
CA GLU A 233 -8.71 31.62 9.80
C GLU A 233 -8.75 30.70 8.58
N ILE A 234 -7.68 29.91 8.35
CA ILE A 234 -7.61 28.99 7.21
C ILE A 234 -8.53 27.79 7.33
N TYR A 235 -8.99 27.45 8.55
CA TYR A 235 -9.92 26.33 8.78
C TYR A 235 -11.39 26.73 8.65
N LYS A 236 -11.69 28.03 8.45
CA LYS A 236 -13.09 28.48 8.26
C LYS A 236 -13.64 27.95 6.92
N GLY A 237 -14.62 27.09 6.98
CA GLY A 237 -15.39 26.60 5.82
C GLY A 237 -15.21 25.10 5.53
N TYR A 238 -14.15 24.68 4.84
CA TYR A 238 -14.03 23.30 4.33
C TYR A 238 -12.92 22.46 4.98
N PHE A 239 -12.00 23.09 5.67
CA PHE A 239 -10.96 22.37 6.42
C PHE A 239 -11.43 22.22 7.86
N GLU A 240 -11.35 21.01 8.37
CA GLU A 240 -11.53 20.74 9.78
C GLU A 240 -10.26 21.14 10.54
N ILE A 241 -10.42 21.60 11.78
CA ILE A 241 -9.26 21.87 12.64
C ILE A 241 -8.59 20.52 12.96
N PRO A 242 -7.31 20.32 12.58
CA PRO A 242 -6.64 19.05 12.81
C PRO A 242 -6.35 18.81 14.29
N GLN A 243 -6.17 17.53 14.67
CA GLN A 243 -5.86 17.14 16.05
C GLN A 243 -4.59 17.84 16.59
N GLY A 244 -3.60 18.05 15.71
CA GLY A 244 -2.37 18.76 16.05
C GLY A 244 -2.58 20.13 16.67
N TYR A 245 -3.63 20.86 16.28
CA TYR A 245 -3.95 22.17 16.88
C TYR A 245 -4.18 22.11 18.39
N TYR A 246 -4.91 21.10 18.87
CA TYR A 246 -5.28 21.00 20.28
C TYR A 246 -4.12 20.55 21.17
N ASN A 247 -3.10 19.94 20.61
CA ASN A 247 -2.14 19.14 21.37
C ASN A 247 -0.66 19.55 21.15
N TRP A 248 -0.34 20.45 20.23
CA TRP A 248 1.04 20.77 19.81
C TRP A 248 1.97 21.26 20.93
N LYS A 249 1.43 21.88 22.00
CA LYS A 249 2.20 22.34 23.15
C LYS A 249 2.57 21.20 24.10
N SER A 250 1.85 20.08 24.07
CA SER A 250 1.96 18.98 25.04
C SER A 250 3.15 18.08 24.76
N ASP A 251 3.96 17.80 25.78
CA ASP A 251 5.05 16.81 25.69
C ASP A 251 4.50 15.39 25.55
N LYS A 252 3.38 15.10 26.18
CA LYS A 252 2.68 13.82 26.02
C LYS A 252 2.27 13.58 24.56
N SER A 253 1.71 14.60 23.91
CA SER A 253 1.32 14.49 22.50
C SER A 253 2.53 14.36 21.58
N PHE A 254 3.63 15.08 21.87
CA PHE A 254 4.88 14.94 21.15
C PHE A 254 5.46 13.51 21.25
N GLY A 255 5.37 12.88 22.43
CA GLY A 255 5.74 11.48 22.62
C GLY A 255 4.81 10.52 21.84
N ILE A 256 3.49 10.75 21.90
CA ILE A 256 2.49 9.92 21.19
C ILE A 256 2.68 9.96 19.67
N GLN A 257 3.14 11.05 19.09
CA GLN A 257 3.49 11.12 17.67
C GLN A 257 4.51 10.04 17.26
N ARG A 258 5.43 9.64 18.15
CA ARG A 258 6.39 8.54 17.90
C ARG A 258 5.73 7.16 18.00
N LEU A 259 4.63 7.04 18.74
CA LEU A 259 3.96 5.75 18.99
C LEU A 259 2.81 5.47 18.01
N GLY A 260 2.16 6.51 17.48
CA GLY A 260 0.98 6.39 16.65
C GLY A 260 0.75 7.57 15.70
N GLY A 261 1.75 8.41 15.44
CA GLY A 261 1.71 9.43 14.37
C GLY A 261 2.13 8.87 13.02
N CYS A 262 2.49 9.75 12.10
CA CYS A 262 2.90 9.38 10.74
C CYS A 262 4.20 8.56 10.67
N ASN A 263 5.06 8.64 11.68
CA ASN A 263 6.41 8.06 11.65
C ASN A 263 6.69 7.14 12.86
N PRO A 264 5.91 6.05 13.04
CA PRO A 264 5.97 5.25 14.27
C PRO A 264 7.16 4.28 14.33
N THR A 265 8.01 4.21 13.31
CA THR A 265 9.10 3.23 13.20
C THR A 265 10.49 3.80 13.49
N VAL A 266 10.61 5.09 13.87
CA VAL A 266 11.90 5.78 13.95
C VAL A 266 12.60 5.66 15.30
N PHE A 267 11.92 5.32 16.37
CA PHE A 267 12.50 5.22 17.71
C PHE A 267 12.91 3.77 18.04
N ARG A 268 13.90 3.65 18.89
CA ARG A 268 14.41 2.37 19.39
C ARG A 268 14.76 2.46 20.87
N ARG A 269 14.84 1.32 21.55
CA ARG A 269 15.37 1.26 22.92
C ARG A 269 16.78 1.84 22.95
N CYS A 270 17.07 2.64 23.98
CA CYS A 270 18.37 3.21 24.23
C CYS A 270 19.12 2.38 25.26
N ASN A 271 20.11 1.60 24.83
CA ASN A 271 20.96 0.81 25.72
C ASN A 271 22.25 1.56 26.08
N GLU A 272 22.60 2.57 25.32
CA GLU A 272 23.81 3.39 25.47
C GLU A 272 23.54 4.77 24.85
N ILE A 273 23.98 5.82 25.51
CA ILE A 273 23.93 7.18 24.96
C ILE A 273 25.00 7.32 23.87
N PRO A 274 24.65 7.74 22.66
CA PRO A 274 25.63 7.98 21.62
C PRO A 274 26.66 9.03 22.06
N PRO A 275 27.96 8.87 21.74
CA PRO A 275 29.03 9.75 22.22
C PRO A 275 28.93 11.19 21.68
N ASN A 276 28.19 11.38 20.59
CA ASN A 276 27.90 12.69 20.00
C ASN A 276 26.64 13.37 20.57
N PHE A 277 25.95 12.73 21.52
CA PHE A 277 24.83 13.32 22.24
C PHE A 277 25.32 13.84 23.59
N ALA A 278 25.39 15.17 23.75
CA ALA A 278 25.96 15.82 24.92
C ALA A 278 25.04 15.80 26.17
N VAL A 279 24.06 14.87 26.21
CA VAL A 279 23.18 14.69 27.38
C VAL A 279 23.94 14.02 28.51
N THR A 280 23.75 14.52 29.75
CA THR A 280 24.29 13.91 30.96
C THR A 280 23.18 13.40 31.86
N SER A 281 23.51 12.50 32.82
CA SER A 281 22.56 11.95 33.76
C SER A 281 21.90 13.07 34.59
N GLU A 282 22.68 14.04 35.06
CA GLU A 282 22.19 15.16 35.86
C GLU A 282 21.18 16.03 35.14
N MET A 283 21.30 16.16 33.79
CA MET A 283 20.36 16.93 33.00
C MET A 283 18.97 16.31 32.95
N VAL A 284 18.86 14.98 32.92
CA VAL A 284 17.61 14.26 32.68
C VAL A 284 17.00 13.60 33.89
N GLU A 285 17.77 13.36 34.98
CA GLU A 285 17.28 12.82 36.27
C GLU A 285 16.00 13.49 36.79
N PRO A 286 15.81 14.82 36.67
CA PRO A 286 14.55 15.46 37.12
C PRO A 286 13.29 14.94 36.39
N PHE A 287 13.43 14.29 35.27
CA PHE A 287 12.34 13.77 34.44
C PHE A 287 12.20 12.24 34.48
N LEU A 288 12.98 11.54 35.32
CA LEU A 288 13.09 10.08 35.40
C LEU A 288 12.44 9.44 36.64
N ASP A 289 11.44 10.11 37.24
CA ASP A 289 10.68 9.56 38.36
C ASP A 289 11.60 9.07 39.55
N ASN A 290 12.71 9.81 39.83
CA ASN A 290 13.75 9.53 40.82
C ASN A 290 14.75 8.42 40.45
N PHE A 291 14.77 7.92 39.23
CA PHE A 291 15.83 7.04 38.73
C PHE A 291 17.01 7.86 38.17
N LYS A 292 18.21 7.26 38.24
CA LYS A 292 19.33 7.72 37.40
C LYS A 292 19.15 7.26 35.97
N LEU A 293 19.79 7.95 35.04
CA LEU A 293 19.68 7.61 33.60
C LEU A 293 20.08 6.16 33.34
N GLU A 294 21.18 5.69 33.93
CA GLU A 294 21.68 4.33 33.81
C GLU A 294 20.69 3.29 34.36
N GLU A 295 20.04 3.61 35.47
CA GLU A 295 19.02 2.75 36.07
C GLU A 295 17.78 2.65 35.19
N ALA A 296 17.31 3.78 34.67
CA ALA A 296 16.18 3.82 33.76
C ALA A 296 16.47 3.08 32.41
N MET A 297 17.71 3.14 31.91
CA MET A 297 18.15 2.34 30.78
C MET A 297 18.13 0.84 31.08
N LEU A 298 18.65 0.42 32.24
CA LEU A 298 18.62 -0.98 32.70
C LEU A 298 17.18 -1.51 32.87
N LEU A 299 16.23 -0.65 33.21
CA LEU A 299 14.80 -0.95 33.30
C LEU A 299 14.05 -0.89 31.98
N ASN A 300 14.75 -0.71 30.85
CA ASN A 300 14.18 -0.59 29.49
C ASN A 300 13.19 0.59 29.32
N GLN A 301 13.35 1.66 30.11
CA GLN A 301 12.45 2.82 30.09
C GLN A 301 12.95 3.96 29.22
N ILE A 302 14.16 3.89 28.68
CA ILE A 302 14.74 4.95 27.83
C ILE A 302 14.75 4.53 26.38
N TYR A 303 14.24 5.43 25.54
CA TYR A 303 14.20 5.27 24.08
C TYR A 303 14.87 6.47 23.41
N ILE A 304 15.39 6.23 22.22
CA ILE A 304 16.10 7.24 21.43
C ILE A 304 15.57 7.31 20.01
N VAL A 305 15.45 8.53 19.50
CA VAL A 305 15.41 8.80 18.05
C VAL A 305 16.74 9.45 17.66
N ASP A 306 17.36 8.94 16.63
CA ASP A 306 18.60 9.47 16.05
C ASP A 306 18.42 9.64 14.54
N HIS A 307 18.32 10.90 14.12
CA HIS A 307 18.20 11.28 12.71
C HIS A 307 19.55 11.60 12.08
N SER A 308 20.61 10.90 12.46
CA SER A 308 21.98 11.07 11.91
C SER A 308 22.05 10.98 10.38
N VAL A 309 21.12 10.25 9.75
CA VAL A 309 21.01 10.19 8.29
C VAL A 309 20.83 11.56 7.63
N LEU A 310 20.33 12.57 8.37
CA LEU A 310 20.15 13.94 7.89
C LEU A 310 21.43 14.80 8.02
N HIS A 311 22.47 14.28 8.72
CA HIS A 311 23.70 15.04 8.89
C HIS A 311 24.35 15.41 7.54
N GLY A 312 24.68 16.70 7.37
CA GLY A 312 25.24 17.21 6.12
C GLY A 312 24.33 17.06 4.89
N LEU A 313 23.00 17.04 5.11
CA LEU A 313 22.03 16.98 4.01
C LEU A 313 22.05 18.29 3.21
N GLU A 314 22.26 18.20 1.90
CA GLU A 314 22.06 19.30 0.99
C GLU A 314 20.56 19.51 0.75
N CYS A 315 20.05 20.63 1.22
CA CYS A 315 18.66 21.04 1.03
C CYS A 315 18.52 22.01 -0.15
N LYS A 316 17.30 22.36 -0.49
CA LYS A 316 17.03 23.46 -1.42
C LYS A 316 17.69 24.74 -0.90
N GLU A 317 18.23 25.58 -1.81
CA GLU A 317 18.95 26.80 -1.49
C GLU A 317 18.27 27.67 -0.41
N GLY A 318 19.05 28.07 0.58
CA GLY A 318 18.59 28.89 1.71
C GLY A 318 17.83 28.10 2.82
N ARG A 319 17.70 26.79 2.71
CA ARG A 319 17.03 25.95 3.72
C ARG A 319 18.00 24.99 4.40
N THR A 320 17.70 24.65 5.65
CA THR A 320 18.49 23.68 6.44
C THR A 320 17.55 22.79 7.23
N VAL A 321 17.78 21.49 7.19
CA VAL A 321 17.14 20.49 8.03
C VAL A 321 18.12 20.09 9.13
N CYS A 322 17.64 20.04 10.37
CA CYS A 322 18.42 19.54 11.49
C CYS A 322 18.65 18.03 11.38
N ALA A 323 19.66 17.53 12.07
CA ALA A 323 19.92 16.09 12.25
C ALA A 323 19.83 15.72 13.75
N PRO A 324 18.64 15.75 14.35
CA PRO A 324 18.50 15.74 15.80
C PRO A 324 18.67 14.36 16.41
N LEU A 325 19.04 14.38 17.71
CA LEU A 325 18.90 13.26 18.65
C LEU A 325 17.87 13.67 19.70
N ALA A 326 17.04 12.72 20.13
CA ALA A 326 16.11 12.94 21.23
C ALA A 326 15.97 11.70 22.10
N LEU A 327 15.91 11.89 23.43
CA LEU A 327 15.58 10.84 24.39
C LEU A 327 14.15 10.96 24.86
N PHE A 328 13.55 9.80 25.08
CA PHE A 328 12.20 9.64 25.59
C PHE A 328 12.21 8.71 26.80
N HIS A 329 11.40 9.03 27.79
CA HIS A 329 11.13 8.19 28.94
C HIS A 329 9.76 7.53 28.81
N ALA A 330 9.72 6.20 28.78
CA ALA A 330 8.50 5.40 28.85
C ALA A 330 8.19 5.11 30.32
N LYS A 331 7.17 5.77 30.84
CA LYS A 331 6.71 5.56 32.21
C LYS A 331 5.86 4.29 32.33
N ARG A 332 5.82 3.72 33.53
CA ARG A 332 5.04 2.50 33.80
C ARG A 332 3.53 2.68 33.67
N ASP A 333 3.03 3.91 33.78
CA ASP A 333 1.62 4.25 33.56
C ASP A 333 1.25 4.40 32.06
N GLY A 334 2.23 4.20 31.16
CA GLY A 334 2.05 4.25 29.70
C GLY A 334 2.31 5.62 29.09
N GLU A 335 2.74 6.62 29.86
CA GLU A 335 3.19 7.89 29.30
C GLU A 335 4.55 7.71 28.61
N PHE A 336 4.72 8.36 27.47
CA PHE A 336 5.95 8.40 26.69
C PHE A 336 6.33 9.86 26.47
N LEU A 337 7.35 10.34 27.18
CA LEU A 337 7.65 11.77 27.29
C LEU A 337 9.06 12.08 26.75
N PRO A 338 9.24 13.15 25.96
CA PRO A 338 10.57 13.64 25.61
C PRO A 338 11.28 14.20 26.83
N ILE A 339 12.55 13.85 27.03
CA ILE A 339 13.35 14.31 28.15
C ILE A 339 14.61 15.10 27.76
N ALA A 340 15.05 14.97 26.48
CA ALA A 340 16.17 15.74 25.95
C ALA A 340 16.10 15.80 24.43
N ILE A 341 16.45 16.92 23.82
CA ILE A 341 16.60 17.11 22.38
C ILE A 341 17.91 17.85 22.09
N GLN A 342 18.74 17.33 21.19
CA GLN A 342 19.89 18.00 20.59
C GLN A 342 19.65 18.11 19.09
N LEU A 343 19.77 19.31 18.50
CA LEU A 343 19.30 19.53 17.10
C LEU A 343 20.28 19.11 16.01
N PHE A 344 21.57 19.00 16.32
CA PHE A 344 22.59 18.59 15.36
C PHE A 344 23.47 17.47 15.98
N GLN A 345 24.19 16.75 15.12
CA GLN A 345 24.98 15.59 15.50
C GLN A 345 26.25 15.94 16.30
N GLU A 346 26.81 17.11 16.09
CA GLU A 346 28.04 17.51 16.78
C GLU A 346 27.73 18.30 18.05
N ALA A 347 28.25 17.84 19.19
CA ALA A 347 28.18 18.56 20.44
C ALA A 347 29.01 19.85 20.35
N ALA A 348 28.38 21.02 20.57
CA ALA A 348 29.02 22.32 20.50
C ALA A 348 28.29 23.34 21.39
N ASP A 349 28.93 24.47 21.71
CA ASP A 349 28.32 25.52 22.54
C ASP A 349 27.07 26.13 21.86
N ASP A 350 27.01 26.14 20.55
CA ASP A 350 25.88 26.59 19.74
C ASP A 350 24.90 25.46 19.34
N ASN A 351 25.06 24.26 19.92
CA ASN A 351 24.15 23.12 19.78
C ASN A 351 23.85 22.51 21.16
N PRO A 352 23.14 23.24 22.02
CA PRO A 352 22.85 22.77 23.38
C PRO A 352 21.84 21.62 23.39
N VAL A 353 21.82 20.86 24.50
CA VAL A 353 20.76 19.89 24.79
C VAL A 353 19.57 20.63 25.38
N PHE A 354 18.46 20.72 24.66
CA PHE A 354 17.20 21.28 25.14
C PHE A 354 16.47 20.31 26.06
N LEU A 355 15.84 20.83 27.11
CA LEU A 355 15.19 20.06 28.16
C LEU A 355 13.75 20.57 28.43
N PRO A 356 12.84 19.76 28.99
CA PRO A 356 11.50 20.22 29.38
C PRO A 356 11.49 21.37 30.41
N SER A 357 12.59 21.57 31.13
CA SER A 357 12.77 22.68 32.09
C SER A 357 13.21 24.00 31.48
N ASP A 358 13.56 24.03 30.19
CA ASP A 358 13.92 25.26 29.49
C ASP A 358 12.68 26.18 29.33
N PRO A 359 12.86 27.47 28.99
CA PRO A 359 11.71 28.35 28.75
C PRO A 359 10.68 27.73 27.78
N PRO A 360 9.37 27.86 28.06
CA PRO A 360 8.35 27.05 27.37
C PRO A 360 8.37 27.15 25.84
N PHE A 361 8.54 28.34 25.29
CA PHE A 361 8.60 28.51 23.84
C PHE A 361 9.95 28.08 23.25
N THR A 362 11.04 28.14 24.01
CA THR A 362 12.35 27.60 23.60
C THR A 362 12.29 26.07 23.48
N TRP A 363 11.69 25.40 24.46
CA TRP A 363 11.44 23.95 24.40
C TRP A 363 10.52 23.57 23.23
N MET A 364 9.43 24.33 23.02
CA MET A 364 8.54 24.13 21.86
C MET A 364 9.27 24.31 20.54
N LEU A 365 10.13 25.30 20.43
CA LEU A 365 10.93 25.54 19.22
C LEU A 365 11.87 24.34 18.94
N ALA A 366 12.52 23.79 19.95
CA ALA A 366 13.33 22.59 19.81
C ALA A 366 12.51 21.39 19.31
N LYS A 367 11.29 21.19 19.85
CA LYS A 367 10.34 20.15 19.36
C LYS A 367 9.91 20.39 17.92
N MET A 368 9.67 21.62 17.50
CA MET A 368 9.31 21.95 16.12
C MET A 368 10.43 21.62 15.14
N TYR A 369 11.68 21.96 15.44
CA TYR A 369 12.83 21.63 14.59
C TYR A 369 13.12 20.12 14.57
N PHE A 370 12.91 19.43 15.69
CA PHE A 370 12.94 17.97 15.71
C PHE A 370 11.86 17.38 14.79
N ASN A 371 10.62 17.84 14.89
CA ASN A 371 9.51 17.36 14.06
C ASN A 371 9.69 17.69 12.58
N ASN A 372 10.34 18.81 12.24
CA ASN A 372 10.69 19.12 10.84
C ASN A 372 11.70 18.11 10.25
N ALA A 373 12.66 17.68 11.07
CA ALA A 373 13.60 16.63 10.67
C ALA A 373 12.90 15.27 10.56
N ASP A 374 12.06 14.92 11.53
CA ASP A 374 11.27 13.69 11.52
C ASP A 374 10.30 13.61 10.33
N CYS A 375 9.66 14.74 9.99
CA CYS A 375 8.84 14.90 8.80
C CYS A 375 9.63 14.62 7.51
N SER A 376 10.89 15.05 7.44
CA SER A 376 11.74 14.78 6.28
C SER A 376 12.03 13.29 6.12
N ILE A 377 12.28 12.55 7.22
CA ILE A 377 12.42 11.09 7.21
C ILE A 377 11.11 10.41 6.86
N HIS A 378 10.00 10.88 7.44
CA HIS A 378 8.67 10.34 7.17
C HIS A 378 8.36 10.37 5.67
N GLN A 379 8.40 11.53 5.05
CA GLN A 379 8.05 11.67 3.63
C GLN A 379 9.02 10.96 2.69
N ALA A 380 10.34 11.04 2.97
CA ALA A 380 11.33 10.42 2.11
C ALA A 380 11.35 8.89 2.23
N CYS A 381 11.31 8.35 3.45
CA CYS A 381 11.56 6.92 3.70
C CYS A 381 10.30 6.18 4.11
N THR A 382 9.69 6.52 5.25
CA THR A 382 8.59 5.74 5.83
C THR A 382 7.38 5.70 4.89
N HIS A 383 7.07 6.81 4.22
CA HIS A 383 5.97 6.92 3.26
C HIS A 383 6.43 6.59 1.83
N LEU A 384 7.34 7.36 1.21
CA LEU A 384 7.70 7.15 -0.20
C LEU A 384 8.60 5.92 -0.40
N GLY A 385 9.77 5.88 0.26
CA GLY A 385 10.83 4.91 -0.04
C GLY A 385 10.44 3.48 0.26
N PHE A 386 9.90 3.26 1.47
CA PHE A 386 9.67 1.91 2.04
C PHE A 386 8.23 1.41 1.89
N THR A 387 7.38 2.16 1.20
CA THR A 387 6.07 1.69 0.75
C THR A 387 5.94 1.88 -0.77
N HIS A 388 5.74 3.07 -1.29
CA HIS A 388 5.54 3.32 -2.71
C HIS A 388 6.62 2.74 -3.62
N LEU A 389 7.89 3.11 -3.38
CA LEU A 389 8.98 2.74 -4.30
C LEU A 389 9.34 1.27 -4.22
N ILE A 390 9.44 0.68 -3.02
CA ILE A 390 9.77 -0.74 -2.88
C ILE A 390 8.65 -1.63 -3.42
N VAL A 391 7.38 -1.31 -3.14
CA VAL A 391 6.25 -2.12 -3.61
C VAL A 391 6.11 -1.99 -5.13
N GLU A 392 6.40 -0.82 -5.74
CA GLU A 392 6.48 -0.69 -7.21
C GLU A 392 7.54 -1.61 -7.79
N THR A 393 8.76 -1.59 -7.24
CA THR A 393 9.85 -2.46 -7.69
C THR A 393 9.46 -3.95 -7.63
N ILE A 394 8.81 -4.36 -6.53
CA ILE A 394 8.30 -5.72 -6.34
C ILE A 394 7.18 -6.04 -7.34
N SER A 395 6.25 -5.12 -7.55
CA SER A 395 5.16 -5.27 -8.51
C SER A 395 5.69 -5.48 -9.93
N ILE A 396 6.68 -4.69 -10.34
CA ILE A 396 7.33 -4.85 -11.65
C ILE A 396 7.96 -6.25 -11.75
N ALA A 397 8.71 -6.70 -10.74
CA ALA A 397 9.32 -8.03 -10.73
C ALA A 397 8.25 -9.14 -10.81
N ALA A 398 7.11 -9.00 -10.11
CA ALA A 398 6.01 -9.96 -10.17
C ALA A 398 5.39 -10.04 -11.58
N HIS A 399 5.12 -8.90 -12.22
CA HIS A 399 4.59 -8.88 -13.59
C HIS A 399 5.55 -9.46 -14.63
N ARG A 400 6.87 -9.34 -14.41
CA ARG A 400 7.91 -9.85 -15.32
C ARG A 400 8.07 -11.36 -15.26
N GLU A 401 7.93 -11.93 -14.07
CA GLU A 401 8.36 -13.31 -13.81
C GLU A 401 7.22 -14.27 -13.49
N LEU A 402 6.04 -13.77 -13.12
CA LEU A 402 4.86 -14.57 -12.81
C LEU A 402 3.76 -14.35 -13.85
N SER A 403 3.29 -15.43 -14.47
CA SER A 403 2.15 -15.40 -15.39
C SER A 403 0.87 -14.91 -14.66
N PRO A 404 -0.08 -14.27 -15.35
CA PRO A 404 -1.41 -13.99 -14.78
C PRO A 404 -2.15 -15.24 -14.25
N SER A 405 -1.83 -16.43 -14.76
CA SER A 405 -2.34 -17.72 -14.27
C SER A 405 -1.57 -18.26 -13.05
N HIS A 406 -0.51 -17.56 -12.60
CA HIS A 406 0.30 -18.03 -11.46
C HIS A 406 -0.41 -17.72 -10.13
N PRO A 407 -0.59 -18.71 -9.23
CA PRO A 407 -1.32 -18.49 -7.97
C PRO A 407 -0.72 -17.39 -7.08
N VAL A 408 0.61 -17.27 -7.02
CA VAL A 408 1.30 -16.21 -6.25
C VAL A 408 1.03 -14.84 -6.86
N PHE A 409 1.00 -14.72 -8.21
CA PHE A 409 0.61 -13.48 -8.85
C PHE A 409 -0.82 -13.07 -8.49
N GLN A 410 -1.76 -14.02 -8.55
CA GLN A 410 -3.16 -13.80 -8.22
C GLN A 410 -3.39 -13.41 -6.76
N LEU A 411 -2.50 -13.84 -5.85
CA LEU A 411 -2.52 -13.45 -4.44
C LEU A 411 -2.02 -12.01 -4.25
N LEU A 412 -1.03 -11.58 -5.03
CA LEU A 412 -0.40 -10.25 -4.92
C LEU A 412 -1.13 -9.15 -5.73
N ALA A 413 -1.73 -9.51 -6.86
CA ALA A 413 -2.28 -8.55 -7.83
C ALA A 413 -3.28 -7.53 -7.24
N PRO A 414 -4.19 -7.90 -6.31
CA PRO A 414 -5.08 -6.93 -5.67
C PRO A 414 -4.35 -5.82 -4.91
N HIS A 415 -3.13 -6.10 -4.45
CA HIS A 415 -2.31 -5.20 -3.65
C HIS A 415 -1.37 -4.30 -4.47
N PHE A 416 -1.44 -4.41 -5.82
CA PHE A 416 -0.69 -3.57 -6.76
C PHE A 416 -1.59 -2.59 -7.53
N LEU A 417 -2.91 -2.63 -7.29
CA LEU A 417 -3.88 -1.84 -8.03
C LEU A 417 -3.57 -0.34 -7.97
N TYR A 418 -3.44 0.30 -9.13
CA TYR A 418 -3.11 1.71 -9.35
C TYR A 418 -1.73 2.18 -8.87
N LEU A 419 -0.93 1.34 -8.21
CA LEU A 419 0.37 1.71 -7.63
C LEU A 419 1.30 2.37 -8.66
N ILE A 420 1.53 1.72 -9.81
CA ILE A 420 2.44 2.22 -10.84
C ILE A 420 1.93 3.54 -11.44
N ALA A 421 0.61 3.66 -11.62
CA ALA A 421 0.01 4.89 -12.13
C ALA A 421 0.14 6.06 -11.13
N ILE A 422 -0.09 5.81 -9.83
CA ILE A 422 0.06 6.81 -8.77
C ILE A 422 1.52 7.26 -8.65
N ASN A 423 2.47 6.33 -8.63
CA ASN A 423 3.89 6.66 -8.52
C ASN A 423 4.38 7.46 -9.74
N SER A 424 3.94 7.09 -10.94
CA SER A 424 4.25 7.86 -12.16
C SER A 424 3.70 9.29 -12.10
N LEU A 425 2.50 9.46 -11.54
CA LEU A 425 1.90 10.79 -11.32
C LEU A 425 2.65 11.58 -10.24
N ALA A 426 3.03 10.93 -9.13
CA ALA A 426 3.78 11.53 -8.03
C ALA A 426 5.15 12.04 -8.51
N VAL A 427 5.90 11.23 -9.25
CA VAL A 427 7.19 11.65 -9.85
C VAL A 427 7.01 12.89 -10.72
N ALA A 428 5.99 12.92 -11.57
CA ALA A 428 5.77 14.03 -12.50
C ALA A 428 5.25 15.32 -11.85
N LYS A 429 4.60 15.25 -10.68
CA LYS A 429 3.90 16.40 -10.07
C LYS A 429 4.44 16.79 -8.70
N LEU A 430 4.89 15.85 -7.91
CA LEU A 430 5.36 16.09 -6.54
C LEU A 430 6.87 16.20 -6.46
N LEU A 431 7.59 15.30 -7.12
CA LEU A 431 9.04 15.16 -7.01
C LEU A 431 9.83 15.92 -8.11
N ALA A 432 9.16 16.35 -9.17
CA ALA A 432 9.82 17.16 -10.22
C ALA A 432 10.37 18.49 -9.66
N PRO A 433 11.44 19.05 -10.25
CA PRO A 433 11.95 20.37 -9.88
C PRO A 433 10.84 21.42 -9.91
N GLY A 434 10.71 22.21 -8.83
CA GLY A 434 9.60 23.15 -8.63
C GLY A 434 8.26 22.50 -8.33
N GLY A 435 8.23 21.19 -8.11
CA GLY A 435 7.06 20.44 -7.68
C GLY A 435 6.68 20.69 -6.21
N TRP A 436 5.69 19.97 -5.72
CA TRP A 436 5.15 20.20 -4.39
C TRP A 436 6.20 20.08 -3.27
N ILE A 437 7.07 19.06 -3.32
CA ILE A 437 8.13 18.84 -2.32
C ILE A 437 9.07 20.06 -2.27
N ASP A 438 9.46 20.62 -3.42
CA ASP A 438 10.33 21.81 -3.47
C ASP A 438 9.67 23.06 -2.89
N ILE A 439 8.34 23.16 -2.96
CA ILE A 439 7.59 24.32 -2.49
C ILE A 439 7.30 24.21 -0.99
N THR A 440 6.97 23.04 -0.50
CA THR A 440 6.34 22.85 0.81
C THR A 440 7.20 22.17 1.86
N MET A 441 8.35 21.60 1.50
CA MET A 441 9.21 20.90 2.46
C MET A 441 10.59 21.55 2.59
N THR A 442 11.11 21.61 3.83
CA THR A 442 12.41 22.21 4.12
C THR A 442 13.54 21.55 3.32
N MET A 443 13.54 20.23 3.22
CA MET A 443 14.58 19.47 2.50
C MET A 443 14.58 19.71 0.98
N GLY A 444 13.41 20.04 0.38
CA GLY A 444 13.25 20.07 -1.07
C GLY A 444 13.41 18.69 -1.73
N ALA A 445 13.29 18.62 -3.06
CA ALA A 445 13.43 17.37 -3.81
C ALA A 445 14.86 16.80 -3.74
N CYS A 446 15.89 17.65 -3.77
CA CYS A 446 17.29 17.22 -3.66
C CYS A 446 17.56 16.51 -2.33
N GLY A 447 17.09 17.09 -1.20
CA GLY A 447 17.23 16.49 0.11
C GLY A 447 16.45 15.19 0.23
N LEU A 448 15.20 15.14 -0.28
CA LEU A 448 14.40 13.92 -0.29
C LEU A 448 15.14 12.78 -1.00
N PHE A 449 15.69 13.01 -2.19
CA PHE A 449 16.40 11.97 -2.93
C PHE A 449 17.64 11.49 -2.19
N GLU A 450 18.38 12.40 -1.55
CA GLU A 450 19.56 12.01 -0.78
C GLU A 450 19.20 11.18 0.47
N ILE A 451 18.12 11.52 1.18
CA ILE A 451 17.63 10.75 2.34
C ILE A 451 17.26 9.33 1.92
N VAL A 452 16.47 9.18 0.84
CA VAL A 452 16.10 7.85 0.33
C VAL A 452 17.35 7.04 0.00
N ARG A 453 18.30 7.62 -0.74
CA ARG A 453 19.56 6.97 -1.14
C ARG A 453 20.37 6.48 0.06
N ARG A 454 20.51 7.31 1.09
CA ARG A 454 21.23 6.95 2.33
C ARG A 454 20.56 5.81 3.07
N LYS A 455 19.24 5.83 3.20
CA LYS A 455 18.47 4.82 3.92
C LYS A 455 18.30 3.52 3.15
N TRP A 456 18.10 3.59 1.81
CA TRP A 456 17.88 2.42 0.96
C TRP A 456 19.03 1.41 1.04
N LYS A 457 20.25 1.87 1.15
CA LYS A 457 21.45 1.01 1.29
C LYS A 457 21.38 0.04 2.48
N HIS A 458 20.62 0.39 3.51
CA HIS A 458 20.52 -0.34 4.78
C HIS A 458 19.16 -1.02 4.97
N TYR A 459 18.18 -0.71 4.11
CA TYR A 459 16.88 -1.33 4.17
C TYR A 459 16.97 -2.82 3.82
N ARG A 460 16.27 -3.66 4.60
CA ARG A 460 16.15 -5.09 4.36
C ARG A 460 14.69 -5.55 4.50
N LEU A 461 14.23 -6.35 3.55
CA LEU A 461 12.85 -6.87 3.55
C LEU A 461 12.61 -7.81 4.76
N ASP A 462 13.61 -8.61 5.13
CA ASP A 462 13.55 -9.56 6.25
C ASP A 462 13.65 -8.90 7.64
N ARG A 463 13.92 -7.61 7.71
CA ARG A 463 14.01 -6.84 8.95
C ARG A 463 13.00 -5.70 8.97
N GLU A 464 13.26 -4.59 8.26
CA GLU A 464 12.36 -3.45 8.21
C GLU A 464 11.03 -3.75 7.50
N GLY A 465 11.02 -4.67 6.53
CA GLY A 465 9.82 -5.11 5.82
C GLY A 465 9.01 -6.19 6.53
N TRP A 466 9.53 -6.77 7.62
CA TRP A 466 8.90 -7.82 8.42
C TRP A 466 8.61 -7.30 9.83
N LEU A 467 7.38 -6.88 10.11
CA LEU A 467 7.00 -6.19 11.34
C LEU A 467 7.51 -6.84 12.63
N PRO A 468 7.39 -8.17 12.85
CA PRO A 468 7.92 -8.78 14.09
C PRO A 468 9.43 -8.63 14.25
N ALA A 469 10.19 -8.69 13.16
CA ALA A 469 11.64 -8.53 13.20
C ALA A 469 12.05 -7.07 13.43
N ASP A 470 11.36 -6.12 12.81
CA ASP A 470 11.58 -4.68 13.01
C ASP A 470 11.35 -4.29 14.47
N LEU A 471 10.21 -4.67 15.04
CA LEU A 471 9.89 -4.40 16.44
C LEU A 471 10.94 -4.96 17.39
N LYS A 472 11.38 -6.20 17.17
CA LYS A 472 12.42 -6.86 17.96
C LYS A 472 13.78 -6.18 17.80
N ALA A 473 14.17 -5.83 16.57
CA ALA A 473 15.46 -5.18 16.29
C ALA A 473 15.56 -3.80 16.95
N ARG A 474 14.43 -3.09 17.04
CA ARG A 474 14.35 -1.80 17.75
C ARG A 474 14.16 -1.95 19.26
N GLY A 475 13.89 -3.15 19.79
CA GLY A 475 13.64 -3.40 21.20
C GLY A 475 12.33 -2.80 21.72
N VAL A 476 11.29 -2.81 20.87
CA VAL A 476 9.97 -2.20 21.16
C VAL A 476 8.82 -3.22 21.05
N ASP A 477 9.15 -4.50 21.01
CA ASP A 477 8.22 -5.62 20.91
C ASP A 477 7.52 -5.97 22.25
N SER A 478 8.13 -5.65 23.41
CA SER A 478 7.58 -5.94 24.73
C SER A 478 6.48 -4.96 25.13
N LYS A 479 5.31 -5.49 25.55
CA LYS A 479 4.22 -4.70 26.13
C LYS A 479 4.48 -4.31 27.58
N GLU A 480 5.32 -5.05 28.28
CA GLU A 480 5.73 -4.75 29.65
C GLU A 480 6.64 -3.52 29.69
N ASP A 481 7.58 -3.43 28.74
CA ASP A 481 8.52 -2.30 28.66
C ASP A 481 7.87 -1.06 28.04
N LEU A 482 6.98 -1.24 27.07
CA LEU A 482 6.28 -0.16 26.37
C LEU A 482 4.76 -0.48 26.32
N PRO A 483 4.00 -0.16 27.39
CA PRO A 483 2.59 -0.56 27.50
C PRO A 483 1.67 0.03 26.42
N PHE A 484 1.95 1.24 25.96
CA PHE A 484 1.16 1.93 24.94
C PHE A 484 1.99 2.12 23.67
N TYR A 485 1.72 1.33 22.66
CA TYR A 485 2.27 1.47 21.32
C TYR A 485 1.26 0.96 20.28
N PRO A 486 0.28 1.81 19.90
CA PRO A 486 -0.86 1.37 19.08
C PRO A 486 -0.46 0.86 17.70
N TYR A 487 0.56 1.42 17.06
CA TYR A 487 1.08 0.89 15.78
C TYR A 487 1.52 -0.57 15.91
N ARG A 488 2.30 -0.93 16.96
CA ARG A 488 2.67 -2.32 17.22
C ARG A 488 1.46 -3.20 17.47
N ASP A 489 0.59 -2.75 18.40
CA ASP A 489 -0.49 -3.58 18.91
C ASP A 489 -1.56 -3.90 17.88
N ASP A 490 -1.88 -2.95 17.00
CA ASP A 490 -2.86 -3.14 15.92
C ASP A 490 -2.19 -3.70 14.66
N GLY A 491 -0.96 -3.28 14.37
CA GLY A 491 -0.18 -3.78 13.24
C GLY A 491 0.11 -5.28 13.32
N LEU A 492 0.40 -5.80 14.51
CA LEU A 492 0.63 -7.24 14.71
C LEU A 492 -0.63 -8.08 14.45
N LEU A 493 -1.83 -7.60 14.84
CA LEU A 493 -3.09 -8.31 14.53
C LEU A 493 -3.31 -8.42 13.02
N LEU A 494 -3.07 -7.34 12.30
CA LEU A 494 -3.22 -7.32 10.84
C LEU A 494 -2.14 -8.15 10.14
N HIS A 495 -0.90 -8.07 10.62
CA HIS A 495 0.21 -8.89 10.10
C HIS A 495 -0.08 -10.38 10.25
N GLU A 496 -0.58 -10.82 11.41
CA GLU A 496 -0.97 -12.20 11.68
C GLU A 496 -2.11 -12.66 10.75
N ALA A 497 -3.16 -11.84 10.62
CA ALA A 497 -4.28 -12.15 9.73
C ALA A 497 -3.86 -12.27 8.26
N ILE A 498 -2.99 -11.38 7.78
CA ILE A 498 -2.41 -11.44 6.42
C ILE A 498 -1.57 -12.73 6.28
N GLN A 499 -0.73 -13.06 7.26
CA GLN A 499 0.11 -14.25 7.23
C GLN A 499 -0.73 -15.53 7.20
N GLU A 500 -1.81 -15.61 7.98
CA GLU A 500 -2.74 -16.75 7.95
C GLU A 500 -3.40 -16.89 6.57
N TYR A 501 -3.89 -15.80 5.99
CA TYR A 501 -4.48 -15.80 4.64
C TYR A 501 -3.50 -16.30 3.58
N VAL A 502 -2.28 -15.77 3.59
CA VAL A 502 -1.22 -16.18 2.68
C VAL A 502 -0.86 -17.66 2.87
N THR A 503 -0.79 -18.12 4.11
CA THR A 503 -0.49 -19.52 4.45
C THR A 503 -1.58 -20.47 3.92
N ASP A 504 -2.86 -20.16 4.21
CA ASP A 504 -4.01 -20.98 3.75
C ASP A 504 -4.02 -21.14 2.22
N VAL A 505 -3.68 -20.09 1.48
CA VAL A 505 -3.62 -20.14 0.00
C VAL A 505 -2.41 -20.92 -0.49
N LEU A 506 -1.21 -20.66 0.05
CA LEU A 506 0.04 -21.23 -0.46
C LEU A 506 0.22 -22.71 -0.06
N GLU A 507 -0.23 -23.13 1.10
CA GLU A 507 -0.22 -24.55 1.50
C GLU A 507 -1.15 -25.42 0.65
N ASP A 508 -2.27 -24.86 0.15
CA ASP A 508 -3.14 -25.59 -0.80
C ASP A 508 -2.46 -25.79 -2.17
N ILE A 509 -1.55 -24.91 -2.55
CA ILE A 509 -0.87 -24.93 -3.85
C ILE A 509 0.40 -25.75 -3.78
N TYR A 510 1.23 -25.50 -2.79
CA TYR A 510 2.53 -26.15 -2.57
C TYR A 510 2.43 -27.23 -1.48
N ASP A 511 1.58 -28.24 -1.72
CA ASP A 511 1.36 -29.36 -0.78
C ASP A 511 2.56 -30.29 -0.64
N THR A 512 3.57 -30.14 -1.52
CA THR A 512 4.86 -30.82 -1.43
C THR A 512 6.04 -29.85 -1.71
N PRO A 513 7.21 -30.07 -1.09
CA PRO A 513 8.39 -29.24 -1.33
C PRO A 513 8.85 -29.25 -2.79
N GLU A 514 8.62 -30.35 -3.53
CA GLU A 514 8.95 -30.49 -4.95
C GLU A 514 8.20 -29.49 -5.79
N LYS A 515 6.90 -29.29 -5.54
CA LYS A 515 6.08 -28.30 -6.28
C LYS A 515 6.66 -26.90 -6.21
N LEU A 516 7.21 -26.51 -5.05
CA LEU A 516 7.86 -25.20 -4.89
C LEU A 516 9.21 -25.14 -5.61
N ARG A 517 10.04 -26.19 -5.47
CA ARG A 517 11.37 -26.23 -6.10
C ARG A 517 11.31 -26.27 -7.63
N ASP A 518 10.29 -26.96 -8.18
CA ASP A 518 10.11 -27.16 -9.62
C ASP A 518 9.34 -25.99 -10.29
N ASP A 519 8.81 -25.06 -9.49
CA ASP A 519 8.13 -23.86 -9.98
C ASP A 519 9.14 -22.84 -10.50
N TYR A 520 9.42 -22.91 -11.80
CA TYR A 520 10.44 -22.08 -12.41
C TYR A 520 10.06 -20.59 -12.49
N GLU A 521 8.76 -20.22 -12.43
CA GLU A 521 8.33 -18.82 -12.40
C GLU A 521 8.56 -18.20 -11.02
N VAL A 522 8.18 -18.89 -9.93
CA VAL A 522 8.41 -18.37 -8.59
C VAL A 522 9.90 -18.31 -8.25
N GLN A 523 10.71 -19.24 -8.77
CA GLN A 523 12.17 -19.21 -8.60
C GLN A 523 12.80 -18.06 -9.42
N ALA A 524 12.32 -17.81 -10.65
CA ALA A 524 12.75 -16.66 -11.44
C ALA A 524 12.36 -15.33 -10.75
N TRP A 525 11.18 -15.25 -10.15
CA TRP A 525 10.76 -14.11 -9.36
C TRP A 525 11.63 -13.87 -8.12
N ALA A 526 11.93 -14.93 -7.35
CA ALA A 526 12.83 -14.84 -6.19
C ALA A 526 14.21 -14.29 -6.60
N LYS A 527 14.76 -14.80 -7.69
CA LYS A 527 16.03 -14.31 -8.25
C LYS A 527 15.90 -12.84 -8.67
N CYS A 528 14.86 -12.49 -9.41
CA CYS A 528 14.63 -11.11 -9.87
C CYS A 528 14.51 -10.12 -8.71
N LEU A 529 13.87 -10.50 -7.59
CA LEU A 529 13.77 -9.65 -6.40
C LEU A 529 15.14 -9.28 -5.81
N SER A 530 16.08 -10.22 -5.78
CA SER A 530 17.39 -10.07 -5.12
C SER A 530 18.53 -9.66 -6.04
N ASP A 531 18.39 -9.83 -7.37
CA ASP A 531 19.43 -9.53 -8.35
C ASP A 531 19.66 -8.01 -8.45
N ASP A 532 20.90 -7.58 -8.20
CA ASP A 532 21.30 -6.16 -8.19
C ASP A 532 21.60 -5.60 -9.59
N VAL A 533 21.86 -6.44 -10.57
CA VAL A 533 22.18 -6.04 -11.95
C VAL A 533 20.92 -5.91 -12.80
N ASP A 534 20.26 -7.03 -13.05
CA ASP A 534 19.10 -7.10 -13.96
C ASP A 534 17.75 -7.18 -13.25
N GLY A 535 17.74 -7.29 -11.92
CA GLY A 535 16.58 -7.42 -11.06
C GLY A 535 16.27 -6.18 -10.24
N ALA A 536 15.54 -6.39 -9.16
CA ALA A 536 14.98 -5.39 -8.27
C ALA A 536 15.95 -4.86 -7.20
N ALA A 537 17.08 -5.51 -6.97
CA ALA A 537 18.11 -5.15 -5.99
C ALA A 537 17.58 -4.99 -4.54
N ILE A 538 16.62 -5.83 -4.13
CA ILE A 538 16.05 -5.78 -2.78
C ILE A 538 16.91 -6.61 -1.83
N ASN A 539 17.45 -5.94 -0.81
CA ASN A 539 18.19 -6.63 0.25
C ASN A 539 17.25 -7.41 1.18
N GLY A 540 17.71 -8.55 1.67
CA GLY A 540 16.98 -9.31 2.69
C GLY A 540 15.72 -10.01 2.16
N VAL A 541 15.65 -10.37 0.89
CA VAL A 541 14.62 -11.27 0.37
C VAL A 541 14.75 -12.61 1.10
N PHE A 542 13.65 -13.12 1.66
CA PHE A 542 13.67 -14.42 2.34
C PHE A 542 14.12 -15.52 1.37
N GLY A 543 14.94 -16.44 1.85
CA GLY A 543 15.57 -17.46 0.97
C GLY A 543 16.72 -16.95 0.09
N GLY A 544 17.09 -15.67 0.16
CA GLY A 544 18.27 -15.12 -0.53
C GLY A 544 18.21 -15.23 -2.06
N GLY A 545 17.03 -15.08 -2.65
CA GLY A 545 16.82 -15.15 -4.11
C GLY A 545 16.45 -16.54 -4.62
N LYS A 546 16.12 -17.48 -3.72
CA LYS A 546 15.60 -18.81 -4.05
C LYS A 546 14.68 -19.32 -2.94
N PHE A 547 13.48 -19.76 -3.29
CA PHE A 547 12.54 -20.34 -2.33
C PHE A 547 12.73 -21.86 -2.23
N GLU A 548 13.50 -22.32 -1.26
CA GLU A 548 13.69 -23.75 -0.99
C GLU A 548 12.66 -24.30 0.01
N VAL A 549 12.19 -23.44 0.91
CA VAL A 549 11.16 -23.74 1.90
C VAL A 549 9.95 -22.80 1.75
N LEU A 550 8.76 -23.36 1.89
CA LEU A 550 7.51 -22.63 1.70
C LEU A 550 7.39 -21.42 2.65
N GLN A 551 7.97 -21.52 3.85
CA GLN A 551 7.93 -20.44 4.84
C GLN A 551 8.61 -19.15 4.35
N ASP A 552 9.66 -19.25 3.51
CA ASP A 552 10.33 -18.07 2.95
C ASP A 552 9.44 -17.36 1.93
N LEU A 553 8.70 -18.12 1.12
CA LEU A 553 7.70 -17.57 0.21
C LEU A 553 6.53 -16.93 0.98
N ILE A 554 6.00 -17.60 2.01
CA ILE A 554 4.92 -17.06 2.86
C ILE A 554 5.35 -15.74 3.48
N LYS A 555 6.53 -15.65 4.09
CA LYS A 555 7.05 -14.40 4.68
C LYS A 555 7.22 -13.30 3.64
N THR A 556 7.76 -13.62 2.46
CA THR A 556 7.94 -12.65 1.38
C THR A 556 6.59 -12.07 0.94
N VAL A 557 5.60 -12.92 0.65
CA VAL A 557 4.28 -12.49 0.21
C VAL A 557 3.54 -11.70 1.32
N THR A 558 3.63 -12.17 2.57
CA THR A 558 3.07 -11.46 3.73
C THR A 558 3.67 -10.07 3.90
N SER A 559 5.00 -9.93 3.79
CA SER A 559 5.68 -8.63 3.85
C SER A 559 5.17 -7.68 2.77
N ILE A 560 5.00 -8.16 1.54
CA ILE A 560 4.53 -7.35 0.41
C ILE A 560 3.11 -6.85 0.65
N ILE A 561 2.19 -7.73 1.05
CA ILE A 561 0.80 -7.36 1.34
C ILE A 561 0.74 -6.38 2.53
N PHE A 562 1.53 -6.63 3.57
CA PHE A 562 1.60 -5.73 4.72
C PHE A 562 2.10 -4.34 4.33
N LEU A 563 3.19 -4.24 3.57
CA LEU A 563 3.77 -2.95 3.13
C LEU A 563 2.83 -2.17 2.22
N SER A 564 2.14 -2.85 1.29
CA SER A 564 1.21 -2.22 0.35
C SER A 564 -0.12 -1.78 0.97
N SER A 565 -0.48 -2.31 2.13
CA SER A 565 -1.72 -2.00 2.85
C SER A 565 -1.46 -1.33 4.20
N VAL A 566 -1.16 -2.09 5.23
CA VAL A 566 -1.03 -1.65 6.64
C VAL A 566 0.16 -0.70 6.82
N GLY A 567 1.31 -1.03 6.24
CA GLY A 567 2.52 -0.21 6.32
C GLY A 567 2.29 1.17 5.71
N HIS A 568 1.70 1.22 4.50
CA HIS A 568 1.34 2.48 3.85
C HIS A 568 0.29 3.25 4.65
N ALA A 569 -0.78 2.59 5.13
CA ALA A 569 -1.83 3.24 5.92
C ALA A 569 -1.27 3.92 7.18
N SER A 570 -0.36 3.26 7.90
CA SER A 570 0.27 3.79 9.10
C SER A 570 1.08 5.07 8.87
N ALA A 571 1.69 5.20 7.69
CA ALA A 571 2.48 6.37 7.30
C ALA A 571 1.63 7.46 6.62
N ASN A 572 0.45 7.11 6.11
CA ASN A 572 -0.30 8.00 5.21
C ASN A 572 -1.46 8.72 5.90
N PHE A 573 -2.30 8.02 6.68
CA PHE A 573 -3.59 8.56 7.08
C PHE A 573 -3.54 9.59 8.21
N ALA A 574 -2.50 9.61 9.02
CA ALA A 574 -2.33 10.62 10.05
C ALA A 574 -1.80 11.97 9.51
N GLN A 575 -1.50 12.08 8.21
CA GLN A 575 -0.81 13.26 7.65
C GLN A 575 -1.60 14.56 7.87
N TYR A 576 -2.91 14.58 7.61
CA TYR A 576 -3.68 15.80 7.82
C TYR A 576 -3.72 16.19 9.30
N ASP A 577 -3.95 15.25 10.20
CA ASP A 577 -3.99 15.49 11.64
C ASP A 577 -2.68 16.04 12.20
N GLU A 578 -1.55 15.62 11.64
CA GLU A 578 -0.21 16.03 12.07
C GLU A 578 0.26 17.32 11.38
N TYR A 579 0.22 17.36 10.05
CA TYR A 579 0.86 18.39 9.24
C TYR A 579 0.01 19.66 9.04
N ALA A 580 -1.33 19.52 9.10
CA ALA A 580 -2.21 20.63 8.74
C ALA A 580 -2.15 21.80 9.74
N PHE A 581 -1.55 21.61 10.92
CA PHE A 581 -1.20 22.68 11.85
C PHE A 581 0.32 22.80 11.96
N PRO A 582 0.96 23.75 11.26
CA PRO A 582 2.41 23.83 11.16
C PRO A 582 3.20 23.82 12.48
N PRO A 583 2.75 24.45 13.58
CA PRO A 583 3.47 24.36 14.85
C PRO A 583 3.58 22.94 15.43
N ASN A 584 2.64 22.02 15.06
CA ASN A 584 2.61 20.65 15.55
C ASN A 584 3.67 19.76 14.86
N TYR A 585 3.65 19.75 13.51
CA TYR A 585 4.52 18.87 12.73
C TYR A 585 4.90 19.57 11.41
N PRO A 586 5.85 20.53 11.46
CA PRO A 586 6.12 21.40 10.35
C PRO A 586 6.80 20.68 9.17
N ALA A 587 6.16 20.67 8.01
CA ALA A 587 6.78 20.24 6.75
C ALA A 587 7.87 21.23 6.32
N MET A 588 7.68 22.53 6.58
CA MET A 588 8.60 23.59 6.26
C MET A 588 8.74 24.56 7.44
N LEU A 589 9.97 24.98 7.70
CA LEU A 589 10.30 26.09 8.57
C LEU A 589 11.07 27.15 7.78
N SER A 590 10.75 28.43 8.03
CA SER A 590 11.33 29.59 7.32
C SER A 590 12.48 30.21 8.08
N GLY A 591 12.62 29.93 9.38
CA GLY A 591 13.65 30.49 10.26
C GLY A 591 14.92 29.64 10.35
N LYS A 592 15.69 29.90 11.41
CA LYS A 592 16.88 29.12 11.76
C LYS A 592 16.69 28.39 13.07
N ALA A 593 17.29 27.22 13.18
CA ALA A 593 17.28 26.43 14.42
C ALA A 593 17.91 27.23 15.58
N PRO A 594 17.37 27.11 16.80
CA PRO A 594 17.95 27.80 17.97
C PRO A 594 19.34 27.24 18.28
N THR A 595 20.28 28.17 18.54
CA THR A 595 21.68 27.87 18.88
C THR A 595 22.01 28.09 20.36
N ASN A 596 21.05 28.50 21.16
CA ASN A 596 21.17 28.70 22.59
C ASN A 596 19.80 28.46 23.27
N LYS A 597 19.75 28.61 24.59
CA LYS A 597 18.53 28.40 25.41
C LYS A 597 17.89 29.73 25.86
N ASP A 598 18.17 30.82 25.18
CA ASP A 598 17.55 32.10 25.50
C ASP A 598 16.03 32.01 25.38
N GLU A 599 15.30 32.75 26.19
CA GLU A 599 13.86 32.81 26.16
C GLU A 599 13.36 33.37 24.82
N VAL A 600 12.55 32.63 24.10
CA VAL A 600 11.85 33.08 22.91
C VAL A 600 10.37 33.30 23.21
N THR A 601 9.70 34.10 22.39
CA THR A 601 8.28 34.44 22.54
C THR A 601 7.40 33.66 21.57
N GLU A 602 6.09 33.72 21.75
CA GLU A 602 5.12 33.15 20.80
C GLU A 602 5.29 33.74 19.39
N LEU A 603 5.57 35.04 19.30
CA LEU A 603 5.82 35.72 18.02
C LEU A 603 7.07 35.14 17.31
N ASP A 604 8.07 34.70 18.07
CA ASP A 604 9.27 34.08 17.47
C ASP A 604 8.95 32.68 16.91
N ILE A 605 7.98 31.95 17.49
CA ILE A 605 7.42 30.73 16.88
C ILE A 605 6.71 31.05 15.55
N VAL A 606 5.86 32.08 15.52
CA VAL A 606 5.14 32.52 14.32
C VAL A 606 6.09 32.85 13.16
N LYS A 607 7.21 33.51 13.44
CA LYS A 607 8.24 33.85 12.45
C LYS A 607 8.94 32.61 11.84
N GLN A 608 8.86 31.46 12.49
CA GLN A 608 9.43 30.22 11.92
C GLN A 608 8.51 29.56 10.88
N LEU A 609 7.24 29.89 10.89
CA LEU A 609 6.24 29.22 10.07
C LEU A 609 6.35 29.58 8.59
N PRO A 610 5.96 28.70 7.68
CA PRO A 610 5.80 29.05 6.29
C PRO A 610 4.66 30.07 6.11
N ASN A 611 4.71 30.84 5.02
CA ASN A 611 3.64 31.76 4.70
C ASN A 611 2.30 31.04 4.45
N ARG A 612 1.23 31.81 4.38
CA ARG A 612 -0.16 31.32 4.23
C ARG A 612 -0.36 30.45 2.98
N GLU A 613 0.23 30.86 1.86
CA GLU A 613 0.16 30.09 0.60
C GLU A 613 0.80 28.71 0.71
N THR A 614 1.98 28.63 1.30
CA THR A 614 2.70 27.36 1.53
C THR A 614 1.94 26.48 2.51
N THR A 615 1.42 27.04 3.61
CA THR A 615 0.61 26.33 4.60
C THR A 615 -0.65 25.71 3.95
N LEU A 616 -1.39 26.47 3.17
CA LEU A 616 -2.56 25.97 2.43
C LEU A 616 -2.18 24.87 1.45
N SER A 617 -1.03 24.97 0.80
CA SER A 617 -0.54 23.93 -0.11
C SER A 617 -0.23 22.63 0.63
N ILE A 618 0.37 22.70 1.83
CA ILE A 618 0.60 21.54 2.71
C ILE A 618 -0.73 20.91 3.11
N MET A 619 -1.69 21.71 3.59
CA MET A 619 -3.00 21.23 4.02
C MET A 619 -3.76 20.50 2.91
N VAL A 620 -3.78 21.04 1.69
CA VAL A 620 -4.47 20.42 0.54
C VAL A 620 -3.88 19.06 0.23
N VAL A 621 -2.56 18.96 0.14
CA VAL A 621 -1.93 17.69 -0.24
C VAL A 621 -2.08 16.66 0.87
N THR A 622 -1.84 17.03 2.13
CA THR A 622 -1.99 16.11 3.26
C THR A 622 -3.45 15.66 3.45
N LYS A 623 -4.44 16.52 3.17
CA LYS A 623 -5.86 16.13 3.15
C LYS A 623 -6.15 15.09 2.06
N ILE A 624 -5.62 15.29 0.85
CA ILE A 624 -5.78 14.32 -0.25
C ILE A 624 -5.11 12.99 0.11
N LEU A 625 -3.89 13.03 0.65
CA LEU A 625 -3.14 11.83 1.02
C LEU A 625 -3.77 11.07 2.20
N SER A 626 -4.49 11.75 3.09
CA SER A 626 -5.19 11.12 4.21
C SER A 626 -6.53 10.46 3.83
N ASP A 627 -6.95 10.57 2.56
CA ASP A 627 -8.16 9.90 2.07
C ASP A 627 -7.84 8.49 1.53
N ARG A 628 -8.80 7.56 1.68
CA ARG A 628 -8.68 6.22 1.11
C ARG A 628 -8.97 6.25 -0.40
N GLY A 629 -8.10 5.64 -1.20
CA GLY A 629 -8.22 5.59 -2.65
C GLY A 629 -8.85 4.30 -3.20
N THR A 630 -8.73 3.16 -2.48
CA THR A 630 -9.30 1.85 -2.84
C THR A 630 -10.21 1.33 -1.73
N ASN A 631 -10.86 0.17 -1.94
CA ASN A 631 -11.69 -0.47 -0.93
C ASN A 631 -10.87 -0.89 0.31
N GLY A 632 -11.53 -1.17 1.41
CA GLY A 632 -10.91 -1.67 2.63
C GLY A 632 -10.26 -3.04 2.43
N LEU A 633 -9.29 -3.36 3.27
CA LEU A 633 -8.50 -4.60 3.18
C LEU A 633 -9.42 -5.83 3.20
N GLY A 634 -9.23 -6.70 2.21
CA GLY A 634 -10.05 -7.89 1.99
C GLY A 634 -11.30 -7.68 1.11
N ASP A 635 -11.72 -6.43 0.85
CA ASP A 635 -12.74 -6.10 -0.14
C ASP A 635 -12.07 -5.76 -1.47
N PHE A 636 -11.78 -6.78 -2.26
CA PHE A 636 -10.98 -6.62 -3.48
C PHE A 636 -11.82 -6.07 -4.63
N GLU A 637 -11.35 -5.00 -5.29
CA GLU A 637 -11.98 -4.36 -6.45
C GLU A 637 -12.07 -5.32 -7.65
N VAL A 638 -11.06 -6.19 -7.79
CA VAL A 638 -10.98 -7.20 -8.86
C VAL A 638 -10.82 -8.57 -8.23
N GLN A 639 -11.68 -9.51 -8.62
CA GLN A 639 -11.56 -10.88 -8.16
C GLN A 639 -10.44 -11.60 -8.91
N TYR A 640 -9.46 -12.11 -8.17
CA TYR A 640 -8.38 -12.98 -8.70
C TYR A 640 -8.49 -14.42 -8.21
N GLN A 641 -9.07 -14.63 -7.03
CA GLN A 641 -9.22 -15.96 -6.44
C GLN A 641 -10.55 -16.60 -6.85
N TYR A 642 -10.47 -17.70 -7.59
CA TYR A 642 -11.64 -18.43 -8.08
C TYR A 642 -11.64 -19.92 -7.67
N ARG A 643 -10.50 -20.47 -7.24
CA ARG A 643 -10.42 -21.84 -6.71
C ARG A 643 -11.22 -21.91 -5.41
N PRO A 644 -12.04 -22.98 -5.18
CA PRO A 644 -12.91 -23.04 -4.00
C PRO A 644 -12.20 -22.87 -2.66
N LYS A 645 -11.00 -23.47 -2.49
CA LYS A 645 -10.21 -23.32 -1.26
C LYS A 645 -9.65 -21.90 -1.09
N ALA A 646 -9.21 -21.27 -2.18
CA ALA A 646 -8.73 -19.89 -2.14
C ALA A 646 -9.87 -18.90 -1.83
N VAL A 647 -11.07 -19.12 -2.38
CA VAL A 647 -12.28 -18.35 -2.02
C VAL A 647 -12.60 -18.50 -0.54
N ALA A 648 -12.56 -19.72 0.00
CA ALA A 648 -12.77 -19.96 1.43
C ALA A 648 -11.71 -19.28 2.31
N ALA A 649 -10.45 -19.22 1.86
CA ALA A 649 -9.38 -18.47 2.54
C ALA A 649 -9.67 -16.96 2.56
N VAL A 650 -10.16 -16.38 1.45
CA VAL A 650 -10.60 -14.98 1.39
C VAL A 650 -11.75 -14.72 2.36
N GLU A 651 -12.78 -15.59 2.38
CA GLU A 651 -13.92 -15.45 3.30
C GLU A 651 -13.48 -15.51 4.78
N LYS A 652 -12.55 -16.42 5.13
CA LYS A 652 -11.96 -16.52 6.46
C LYS A 652 -11.19 -15.23 6.81
N PHE A 653 -10.37 -14.74 5.89
CA PHE A 653 -9.62 -13.48 6.06
C PHE A 653 -10.56 -12.30 6.30
N CYS A 654 -11.59 -12.11 5.46
CA CYS A 654 -12.59 -11.05 5.65
C CYS A 654 -13.31 -11.14 7.00
N SER A 655 -13.60 -12.37 7.46
CA SER A 655 -14.23 -12.58 8.78
C SER A 655 -13.28 -12.17 9.91
N ARG A 656 -12.00 -12.54 9.83
CA ARG A 656 -10.98 -12.16 10.81
C ARG A 656 -10.75 -10.65 10.85
N LEU A 657 -10.73 -9.98 9.69
CA LEU A 657 -10.61 -8.52 9.62
C LEU A 657 -11.78 -7.79 10.31
N LYS A 658 -13.00 -8.30 10.19
CA LYS A 658 -14.16 -7.73 10.90
C LYS A 658 -14.02 -7.85 12.42
N GLU A 659 -13.49 -8.98 12.92
CA GLU A 659 -13.20 -9.15 14.35
C GLU A 659 -12.12 -8.16 14.82
N ILE A 660 -11.04 -8.01 14.03
CA ILE A 660 -9.95 -7.05 14.33
C ILE A 660 -10.47 -5.61 14.31
N SER A 661 -11.32 -5.24 13.35
CA SER A 661 -11.95 -3.92 13.31
C SER A 661 -12.73 -3.63 14.61
N GLN A 662 -13.53 -4.58 15.06
CA GLN A 662 -14.26 -4.42 16.31
C GLN A 662 -13.31 -4.30 17.53
N GLU A 663 -12.24 -5.10 17.56
CA GLU A 663 -11.24 -5.04 18.64
C GLU A 663 -10.52 -3.68 18.67
N ILE A 664 -10.11 -3.14 17.51
CA ILE A 664 -9.46 -1.82 17.41
C ILE A 664 -10.44 -0.72 17.85
N LYS A 665 -11.70 -0.77 17.41
CA LYS A 665 -12.73 0.18 17.82
C LYS A 665 -12.96 0.16 19.36
N ASP A 666 -12.93 -1.02 19.97
CA ASP A 666 -13.08 -1.17 21.41
C ASP A 666 -11.84 -0.69 22.16
N ARG A 667 -10.63 -0.99 21.68
CA ARG A 667 -9.38 -0.43 22.22
C ARG A 667 -9.37 1.10 22.17
N ASN A 668 -9.83 1.70 21.08
CA ASN A 668 -9.86 3.15 20.88
C ASN A 668 -10.80 3.88 21.86
N LYS A 669 -11.80 3.22 22.43
CA LYS A 669 -12.68 3.81 23.47
C LYS A 669 -11.96 4.04 24.80
N VAL A 670 -10.88 3.30 25.06
CA VAL A 670 -10.15 3.33 26.35
C VAL A 670 -8.71 3.83 26.22
N ARG A 671 -8.19 3.99 25.01
CA ARG A 671 -6.86 4.53 24.74
C ARG A 671 -6.75 5.99 25.17
N PRO A 672 -5.57 6.43 25.67
CA PRO A 672 -5.31 7.86 25.98
C PRO A 672 -5.52 8.78 24.77
N VAL A 673 -5.17 8.28 23.58
CA VAL A 673 -5.43 8.89 22.27
C VAL A 673 -5.88 7.79 21.32
N ALA A 674 -6.99 8.00 20.63
CA ALA A 674 -7.50 7.05 19.64
C ALA A 674 -6.51 6.90 18.47
N TYR A 675 -6.37 5.69 17.94
CA TYR A 675 -5.56 5.36 16.78
C TYR A 675 -6.41 4.64 15.73
N PRO A 676 -7.14 5.38 14.89
CA PRO A 676 -8.06 4.79 13.91
C PRO A 676 -7.39 4.30 12.63
N TYR A 677 -6.14 4.67 12.37
CA TYR A 677 -5.47 4.55 11.08
C TYR A 677 -5.20 3.10 10.63
N LEU A 678 -5.26 2.13 11.54
CA LEU A 678 -5.12 0.69 11.25
C LEU A 678 -6.41 -0.11 11.47
N ASP A 679 -7.58 0.55 11.52
CA ASP A 679 -8.85 -0.18 11.40
C ASP A 679 -8.92 -0.80 9.98
N PRO A 680 -9.10 -2.13 9.84
CA PRO A 680 -9.17 -2.79 8.53
C PRO A 680 -10.20 -2.19 7.57
N GLU A 681 -11.28 -1.61 8.07
CA GLU A 681 -12.28 -0.93 7.24
C GLU A 681 -11.72 0.34 6.58
N GLU A 682 -10.69 0.94 7.16
CA GLU A 682 -10.02 2.15 6.65
C GLU A 682 -8.71 1.83 5.91
N VAL A 683 -8.03 0.71 6.23
CA VAL A 683 -6.80 0.29 5.56
C VAL A 683 -7.11 -0.15 4.12
N PRO A 684 -6.52 0.44 3.08
CA PRO A 684 -6.79 0.06 1.70
C PRO A 684 -6.10 -1.25 1.30
N ASN A 685 -6.62 -1.90 0.23
CA ASN A 685 -5.97 -3.08 -0.34
C ASN A 685 -4.60 -2.78 -0.94
N ALA A 686 -4.41 -1.58 -1.50
CA ALA A 686 -3.23 -1.21 -2.27
C ALA A 686 -2.86 0.26 -2.05
N ILE A 687 -1.62 0.60 -2.39
CA ILE A 687 -1.12 1.99 -2.44
C ILE A 687 -1.73 2.67 -3.67
N SER A 688 -2.77 3.44 -3.47
CA SER A 688 -3.55 4.02 -4.58
C SER A 688 -3.69 5.54 -4.52
N ILE A 689 -3.04 6.21 -3.54
CA ILE A 689 -3.07 7.66 -3.38
C ILE A 689 -1.71 8.23 -3.02
#